data_d8f13a805df54943ba4622fd3e0a62cf
#
_entry.id   d8f13a805df54943ba4622fd3e0a62cf
#
_cell.length_a   1.000
_cell.length_b   1.000
_cell.length_c   1.000
_cell.angle_alpha   90.00
_cell.angle_beta   90.00
_cell.angle_gamma   90.00
#
_symmetry.space_group_name_H-M   'P 1'
#
loop_
_entity.id
_entity.type
_entity.pdbx_description
1 polymer ?
#
loop_
_entity_poly.entity_id
_entity_poly.type
_entity_poly.pdbx_seq_one_letter_code
_entity_poly.pdbx_strand_id
1 'polypeptide(L)'
;MLWDASDFYNGEECAKAQFDENKKLRLVAVTDFSKRKLRPVDLPEMIDRNKNIMASLVADTLKRIKEMYDEFQSKCDVTYIGFSGGKDSMVLLDLCHQVLPLTVPVVFSDTDMELPDSYETWEMVKVRYSGRPFVKVRADRSALENWLLFGPPSQNLRWCCAVHKSTPAILYLRELNQSPSAKTLAFVGVRADESLRRSSYDDIGDGLKTQNQVNAMPILSWGTHELFLYTFEHNLIINAAYRKGLPRVGCLLCPMSSDRQTCMINDLYPAAVAPFSTLIKELISREFSSDEDAENFILTGGWHARQSGVSLKEVILSPSEKRGKNTLHYDFQSISKQTVLEWLKTLGKIAYDEISQTYEIVIGKDVCQIQFIGSDNVVTQLDCAIDDSRSVKNIAKLLKSCLYKSLACIGCRACESECPTGALTFSPQVTVDTAKCVHCMKCHATQDGCMRYFSRRYAGGTTMKINGINKYMTFGLKPEWIDVLAEERENFRSTSVLGNRMIPSAVTWFREAKLIADSTAIQPTRLLNVAEVMGSDSELLWSLIWTALSNYSPLIKWFVCNSTFDEMVAIDDLNEKLSSSVPSESVRKGALQSLCGTIKNSPIGNASEPFVELNQKGSRVFGLKRVSKSIEPIVVLYSLYLMASVANRTSFTLSEMMATDFNSPYISPLVAFGMSVDELKAQCMGIASIHQDYLSCTFTLGLDEIKVYPDKKSLDDVLGLILGE
;
A
#
# COMPACT_ATOMS: atom_id res chain seq x y z
N MET A 1 -33.94 -5.84 11.91
CA MET A 1 -33.31 -5.16 10.76
C MET A 1 -32.06 -5.95 10.39
N LEU A 2 -31.92 -6.40 9.17
CA LEU A 2 -30.75 -7.11 8.71
C LEU A 2 -29.65 -6.09 8.39
N TRP A 3 -28.86 -5.75 9.37
CA TRP A 3 -27.73 -4.85 9.19
C TRP A 3 -26.60 -5.46 8.40
N ASP A 4 -26.60 -6.78 8.40
CA ASP A 4 -25.57 -7.61 7.80
C ASP A 4 -26.10 -8.49 6.70
N ALA A 5 -27.13 -8.02 6.04
CA ALA A 5 -27.68 -8.68 4.85
C ALA A 5 -26.69 -8.71 3.70
N SER A 6 -25.50 -8.30 4.03
CA SER A 6 -24.56 -8.09 2.98
C SER A 6 -23.97 -9.38 2.48
N ASP A 7 -23.37 -10.18 3.32
CA ASP A 7 -22.63 -11.35 2.88
C ASP A 7 -23.12 -12.63 3.57
N PHE A 8 -23.60 -12.51 4.82
CA PHE A 8 -23.96 -13.70 5.59
C PHE A 8 -25.32 -13.59 6.27
N TYR A 9 -26.12 -14.63 6.11
CA TYR A 9 -27.30 -14.88 6.91
C TYR A 9 -27.12 -16.24 7.61
N ASN A 10 -27.13 -16.25 8.94
CA ASN A 10 -26.80 -17.44 9.74
C ASN A 10 -25.41 -18.05 9.42
N GLY A 11 -24.43 -17.25 9.08
CA GLY A 11 -23.10 -17.70 8.71
C GLY A 11 -22.92 -18.20 7.26
N GLU A 12 -23.97 -18.07 6.43
CA GLU A 12 -23.89 -18.43 5.01
C GLU A 12 -23.80 -17.18 4.13
N GLU A 13 -22.99 -17.25 3.11
CA GLU A 13 -22.86 -16.16 2.12
C GLU A 13 -24.19 -15.92 1.40
N CYS A 14 -24.67 -14.68 1.42
CA CYS A 14 -25.96 -14.30 0.86
C CYS A 14 -25.86 -13.76 -0.55
N ALA A 15 -24.81 -12.98 -0.82
CA ALA A 15 -24.52 -12.40 -2.12
C ALA A 15 -23.01 -12.17 -2.25
N LYS A 16 -22.50 -12.24 -3.47
CA LYS A 16 -21.12 -11.90 -3.80
C LYS A 16 -21.04 -11.11 -5.08
N ALA A 17 -19.97 -10.34 -5.23
CA ALA A 17 -19.64 -9.69 -6.46
C ALA A 17 -19.13 -10.73 -7.46
N GLN A 18 -19.80 -10.89 -8.59
CA GLN A 18 -19.43 -11.82 -9.66
C GLN A 18 -19.58 -11.15 -11.01
N PHE A 19 -18.90 -11.68 -12.03
CA PHE A 19 -19.11 -11.29 -13.40
C PHE A 19 -20.39 -11.96 -13.92
N ASP A 20 -21.29 -11.15 -14.47
CA ASP A 20 -22.48 -11.67 -15.17
C ASP A 20 -22.11 -12.23 -16.57
N GLU A 21 -23.12 -12.71 -17.31
CA GLU A 21 -22.96 -13.27 -18.65
C GLU A 21 -22.31 -12.29 -19.65
N ASN A 22 -22.47 -10.99 -19.41
CA ASN A 22 -21.88 -9.92 -20.18
C ASN A 22 -20.52 -9.43 -19.65
N LYS A 23 -19.90 -10.17 -18.73
CA LYS A 23 -18.64 -9.82 -18.06
C LYS A 23 -18.71 -8.52 -17.25
N LYS A 24 -19.89 -8.10 -16.81
CA LYS A 24 -20.07 -6.98 -15.87
C LYS A 24 -20.05 -7.48 -14.44
N LEU A 25 -19.34 -6.76 -13.56
CA LEU A 25 -19.37 -7.06 -12.15
C LEU A 25 -20.73 -6.67 -11.55
N ARG A 26 -21.41 -7.65 -10.95
CA ARG A 26 -22.72 -7.47 -10.32
C ARG A 26 -22.74 -8.15 -8.95
N LEU A 27 -23.67 -7.72 -8.10
CA LEU A 27 -23.99 -8.44 -6.90
C LEU A 27 -24.97 -9.58 -7.25
N VAL A 28 -24.52 -10.79 -7.08
CA VAL A 28 -25.31 -11.99 -7.37
C VAL A 28 -25.71 -12.66 -6.04
N ALA A 29 -27.00 -12.92 -5.86
CA ALA A 29 -27.49 -13.65 -4.74
C ALA A 29 -27.02 -15.11 -4.83
N VAL A 30 -26.36 -15.60 -3.77
CA VAL A 30 -25.84 -16.97 -3.68
C VAL A 30 -26.83 -17.89 -2.98
N THR A 31 -27.69 -17.31 -2.10
CA THR A 31 -28.64 -18.05 -1.29
C THR A 31 -30.07 -17.78 -1.74
N ASP A 32 -30.87 -18.84 -1.90
CA ASP A 32 -32.31 -18.74 -2.13
C ASP A 32 -33.04 -18.31 -0.84
N PHE A 33 -33.43 -17.06 -0.78
CA PHE A 33 -34.17 -16.48 0.35
C PHE A 33 -35.65 -16.83 0.37
N SER A 34 -36.20 -17.42 -0.70
CA SER A 34 -37.64 -17.71 -0.82
C SER A 34 -38.15 -18.62 0.30
N LYS A 35 -37.29 -19.48 0.85
CA LYS A 35 -37.60 -20.43 1.90
C LYS A 35 -37.27 -19.94 3.31
N ARG A 36 -36.68 -18.75 3.46
CA ARG A 36 -36.23 -18.22 4.74
C ARG A 36 -37.21 -17.20 5.29
N LYS A 37 -37.59 -17.35 6.55
CA LYS A 37 -38.43 -16.37 7.26
C LYS A 37 -37.49 -15.49 8.09
N LEU A 38 -37.53 -14.19 7.82
CA LEU A 38 -36.91 -13.19 8.70
C LEU A 38 -37.59 -13.24 10.06
N ARG A 39 -36.81 -13.37 11.13
CA ARG A 39 -37.31 -13.17 12.47
C ARG A 39 -37.09 -11.69 12.81
N PRO A 40 -38.16 -10.89 12.99
CA PRO A 40 -38.00 -9.52 13.45
C PRO A 40 -37.34 -9.52 14.84
N VAL A 41 -36.41 -8.62 15.04
CA VAL A 41 -35.82 -8.39 16.36
C VAL A 41 -36.77 -7.48 17.14
N ASP A 42 -37.18 -7.87 18.35
CA ASP A 42 -37.86 -7.00 19.27
C ASP A 42 -36.82 -6.06 19.91
N LEU A 43 -36.67 -4.87 19.35
CA LEU A 43 -35.70 -3.88 19.82
C LEU A 43 -35.99 -3.43 21.26
N PRO A 44 -37.22 -3.11 21.68
CA PRO A 44 -37.53 -2.80 23.07
C PRO A 44 -37.11 -3.90 24.04
N GLU A 45 -37.45 -5.16 23.76
CA GLU A 45 -37.05 -6.30 24.59
C GLU A 45 -35.52 -6.45 24.65
N MET A 46 -34.86 -6.24 23.55
CA MET A 46 -33.40 -6.36 23.45
C MET A 46 -32.67 -5.27 24.22
N ILE A 47 -33.17 -4.04 24.17
CA ILE A 47 -32.68 -2.92 24.96
C ILE A 47 -32.88 -3.20 26.44
N ASP A 48 -34.09 -3.61 26.86
CA ASP A 48 -34.43 -3.87 28.28
C ASP A 48 -33.55 -4.99 28.84
N ARG A 49 -33.38 -6.09 28.15
CA ARG A 49 -32.50 -7.22 28.55
C ARG A 49 -31.06 -6.81 28.78
N ASN A 50 -30.55 -5.84 28.03
CA ASN A 50 -29.15 -5.39 28.10
C ASN A 50 -28.97 -4.10 28.93
N LYS A 51 -30.04 -3.52 29.47
CA LYS A 51 -30.04 -2.20 30.12
C LYS A 51 -28.96 -2.03 31.19
N ASN A 52 -28.79 -3.02 32.07
CA ASN A 52 -27.80 -2.91 33.15
C ASN A 52 -26.36 -2.96 32.65
N ILE A 53 -26.08 -3.82 31.66
CA ILE A 53 -24.77 -3.95 31.06
C ILE A 53 -24.42 -2.66 30.28
N MET A 54 -25.38 -2.16 29.51
CA MET A 54 -25.21 -0.92 28.76
C MET A 54 -25.04 0.29 29.66
N ALA A 55 -25.79 0.37 30.75
CA ALA A 55 -25.66 1.46 31.74
C ALA A 55 -24.25 1.47 32.37
N SER A 56 -23.70 0.31 32.73
CA SER A 56 -22.35 0.21 33.27
C SER A 56 -21.32 0.62 32.21
N LEU A 57 -21.41 0.08 31.01
CA LEU A 57 -20.50 0.38 29.89
C LEU A 57 -20.48 1.88 29.55
N VAL A 58 -21.67 2.51 29.51
CA VAL A 58 -21.82 3.95 29.25
C VAL A 58 -21.20 4.77 30.41
N ALA A 59 -21.47 4.40 31.65
CA ALA A 59 -20.92 5.11 32.83
C ALA A 59 -19.38 5.04 32.85
N ASP A 60 -18.80 3.87 32.57
CA ASP A 60 -17.35 3.68 32.49
C ASP A 60 -16.76 4.50 31.35
N THR A 61 -17.44 4.52 30.19
CA THR A 61 -16.98 5.28 29.01
C THR A 61 -17.06 6.80 29.27
N LEU A 62 -18.12 7.30 29.85
CA LEU A 62 -18.25 8.74 30.23
C LEU A 62 -17.16 9.15 31.23
N LYS A 63 -16.89 8.30 32.22
CA LYS A 63 -15.79 8.50 33.16
C LYS A 63 -14.46 8.56 32.44
N ARG A 64 -14.22 7.61 31.51
CA ARG A 64 -12.98 7.54 30.73
C ARG A 64 -12.80 8.76 29.83
N ILE A 65 -13.85 9.23 29.14
CA ILE A 65 -13.80 10.47 28.34
C ILE A 65 -13.37 11.66 29.23
N LYS A 66 -13.94 11.78 30.42
CA LYS A 66 -13.57 12.84 31.33
C LYS A 66 -12.13 12.74 31.80
N GLU A 67 -11.67 11.56 32.20
CA GLU A 67 -10.27 11.30 32.59
C GLU A 67 -9.30 11.68 31.51
N MET A 68 -9.54 11.23 30.25
CA MET A 68 -8.72 11.57 29.09
C MET A 68 -8.68 13.09 28.84
N TYR A 69 -9.83 13.76 28.96
CA TYR A 69 -9.89 15.21 28.80
C TYR A 69 -9.11 15.93 29.90
N ASP A 70 -9.35 15.57 31.16
CA ASP A 70 -8.73 16.22 32.34
C ASP A 70 -7.19 16.00 32.31
N GLU A 71 -6.72 14.83 31.86
CA GLU A 71 -5.31 14.54 31.75
C GLU A 71 -4.60 15.34 30.65
N PHE A 72 -5.26 15.52 29.51
CA PHE A 72 -4.61 16.09 28.32
C PHE A 72 -4.96 17.56 28.04
N GLN A 73 -6.02 18.13 28.64
CA GLN A 73 -6.41 19.53 28.42
C GLN A 73 -5.29 20.54 28.74
N SER A 74 -4.40 20.21 29.69
CA SER A 74 -3.26 21.06 30.04
C SER A 74 -2.00 20.78 29.21
N LYS A 75 -1.96 19.64 28.51
CA LYS A 75 -0.84 19.18 27.67
C LYS A 75 -1.06 19.49 26.18
N CYS A 76 -2.31 19.75 25.79
CA CYS A 76 -2.73 20.03 24.44
C CYS A 76 -3.36 21.42 24.35
N ASP A 77 -3.07 22.11 23.25
CA ASP A 77 -3.54 23.48 23.02
C ASP A 77 -4.99 23.51 22.53
N VAL A 78 -5.42 22.48 21.81
CA VAL A 78 -6.76 22.38 21.21
C VAL A 78 -7.32 20.97 21.41
N THR A 79 -8.59 20.91 21.85
CA THR A 79 -9.36 19.65 21.87
C THR A 79 -10.48 19.71 20.84
N TYR A 80 -10.75 18.59 20.16
CA TYR A 80 -11.87 18.48 19.23
C TYR A 80 -12.45 17.06 19.18
N ILE A 81 -13.69 16.96 18.69
CA ILE A 81 -14.37 15.69 18.43
C ILE A 81 -14.37 15.45 16.92
N GLY A 82 -13.74 14.35 16.49
CA GLY A 82 -13.73 13.94 15.09
C GLY A 82 -15.05 13.30 14.67
N PHE A 83 -15.68 13.84 13.62
CA PHE A 83 -16.93 13.33 13.09
C PHE A 83 -16.77 12.90 11.64
N SER A 84 -17.34 11.75 11.26
CA SER A 84 -17.24 11.19 9.90
C SER A 84 -18.60 10.86 9.27
N GLY A 85 -19.70 11.14 9.94
CA GLY A 85 -21.05 10.74 9.51
C GLY A 85 -21.36 9.25 9.70
N GLY A 86 -20.41 8.46 10.20
CA GLY A 86 -20.59 7.04 10.50
C GLY A 86 -21.12 6.78 11.91
N LYS A 87 -21.63 5.56 12.14
CA LYS A 87 -22.22 5.12 13.40
C LYS A 87 -21.32 5.30 14.63
N ASP A 88 -20.03 5.02 14.46
CA ASP A 88 -19.03 5.07 15.53
C ASP A 88 -18.79 6.52 16.00
N SER A 89 -18.62 7.43 15.05
CA SER A 89 -18.46 8.86 15.34
C SER A 89 -19.73 9.50 15.89
N MET A 90 -20.91 8.96 15.57
CA MET A 90 -22.18 9.43 16.12
C MET A 90 -22.32 9.08 17.60
N VAL A 91 -22.05 7.82 17.98
CA VAL A 91 -22.06 7.40 19.38
C VAL A 91 -21.01 8.14 20.19
N LEU A 92 -19.79 8.28 19.65
CA LEU A 92 -18.75 9.07 20.28
C LEU A 92 -19.18 10.51 20.54
N LEU A 93 -19.76 11.17 19.54
CA LEU A 93 -20.24 12.56 19.68
C LEU A 93 -21.28 12.69 20.79
N ASP A 94 -22.24 11.76 20.85
CA ASP A 94 -23.28 11.79 21.88
C ASP A 94 -22.70 11.60 23.29
N LEU A 95 -21.78 10.64 23.47
CA LEU A 95 -21.08 10.43 24.74
C LEU A 95 -20.23 11.64 25.14
N CYS A 96 -19.46 12.20 24.21
CA CYS A 96 -18.65 13.40 24.43
C CYS A 96 -19.53 14.62 24.76
N HIS A 97 -20.72 14.71 24.17
CA HIS A 97 -21.65 15.82 24.45
C HIS A 97 -22.09 15.86 25.89
N GLN A 98 -22.17 14.72 26.56
CA GLN A 98 -22.63 14.62 27.96
C GLN A 98 -21.58 15.09 28.96
N VAL A 99 -20.29 15.02 28.67
CA VAL A 99 -19.22 15.24 29.66
C VAL A 99 -18.19 16.30 29.27
N LEU A 100 -17.99 16.58 28.00
CA LEU A 100 -17.01 17.57 27.54
C LEU A 100 -17.64 18.99 27.51
N PRO A 101 -16.85 20.05 27.75
CA PRO A 101 -17.31 21.43 27.58
C PRO A 101 -17.95 21.66 26.21
N LEU A 102 -19.04 22.41 26.18
CA LEU A 102 -19.74 22.71 24.90
C LEU A 102 -18.89 23.53 23.91
N THR A 103 -17.81 24.15 24.37
CA THR A 103 -16.85 24.88 23.55
C THR A 103 -15.96 23.98 22.69
N VAL A 104 -15.86 22.69 23.03
CA VAL A 104 -15.07 21.71 22.23
C VAL A 104 -15.74 21.50 20.87
N PRO A 105 -15.10 21.87 19.75
CA PRO A 105 -15.72 21.79 18.43
C PRO A 105 -15.85 20.34 17.93
N VAL A 106 -16.86 20.13 17.09
CA VAL A 106 -17.01 18.94 16.26
C VAL A 106 -16.41 19.25 14.87
N VAL A 107 -15.43 18.47 14.46
CA VAL A 107 -14.72 18.69 13.19
C VAL A 107 -15.04 17.57 12.20
N PHE A 108 -15.59 17.95 11.05
CA PHE A 108 -15.85 17.08 9.91
C PHE A 108 -14.85 17.39 8.78
N SER A 109 -14.01 16.42 8.46
CA SER A 109 -13.09 16.52 7.31
C SER A 109 -13.86 16.13 6.05
N ASP A 110 -14.41 17.14 5.37
CA ASP A 110 -15.13 16.97 4.12
C ASP A 110 -14.15 16.73 2.97
N THR A 111 -14.17 15.51 2.44
CA THR A 111 -13.28 15.13 1.33
C THR A 111 -13.79 15.58 -0.03
N ASP A 112 -14.96 16.18 -0.10
CA ASP A 112 -15.70 16.46 -1.34
C ASP A 112 -16.04 15.17 -2.15
N MET A 113 -15.89 14.03 -1.49
CA MET A 113 -16.19 12.68 -2.00
C MET A 113 -16.98 11.86 -0.98
N GLU A 114 -17.61 12.48 0.00
CA GLU A 114 -18.43 11.76 0.96
C GLU A 114 -19.74 11.29 0.31
N LEU A 115 -20.36 10.26 0.88
CA LEU A 115 -21.69 9.82 0.44
C LEU A 115 -22.70 10.97 0.60
N PRO A 116 -23.69 11.16 -0.30
CA PRO A 116 -24.74 12.15 -0.15
C PRO A 116 -25.43 12.10 1.23
N ASP A 117 -25.74 10.89 1.70
CA ASP A 117 -26.33 10.68 3.02
C ASP A 117 -25.44 11.17 4.19
N SER A 118 -24.13 11.27 3.99
CA SER A 118 -23.22 11.79 5.02
C SER A 118 -23.37 13.31 5.17
N TYR A 119 -23.61 14.02 4.08
CA TYR A 119 -23.89 15.46 4.13
C TYR A 119 -25.24 15.74 4.79
N GLU A 120 -26.26 14.95 4.48
CA GLU A 120 -27.57 15.06 5.13
C GLU A 120 -27.45 14.76 6.64
N THR A 121 -26.73 13.70 7.00
CA THR A 121 -26.46 13.35 8.39
C THR A 121 -25.76 14.48 9.13
N TRP A 122 -24.78 15.13 8.50
CA TRP A 122 -24.08 16.28 9.09
C TRP A 122 -25.03 17.44 9.44
N GLU A 123 -25.92 17.80 8.54
CA GLU A 123 -26.88 18.89 8.81
C GLU A 123 -27.88 18.51 9.91
N MET A 124 -28.37 17.28 9.96
CA MET A 124 -29.24 16.80 11.03
C MET A 124 -28.52 16.82 12.40
N VAL A 125 -27.26 16.42 12.43
CA VAL A 125 -26.46 16.38 13.66
C VAL A 125 -26.18 17.80 14.21
N LYS A 126 -25.93 18.77 13.35
CA LYS A 126 -25.78 20.18 13.73
C LYS A 126 -27.03 20.72 14.43
N VAL A 127 -28.19 20.35 13.94
CA VAL A 127 -29.47 20.75 14.56
C VAL A 127 -29.64 20.10 15.95
N ARG A 128 -29.35 18.77 16.02
CA ARG A 128 -29.50 18.03 17.30
C ARG A 128 -28.58 18.54 18.42
N TYR A 129 -27.35 18.92 18.08
CA TYR A 129 -26.32 19.35 19.01
C TYR A 129 -25.97 20.84 18.85
N SER A 130 -26.96 21.68 18.58
CA SER A 130 -26.80 23.10 18.22
C SER A 130 -26.06 23.96 19.26
N GLY A 131 -25.85 23.46 20.50
CA GLY A 131 -25.05 24.14 21.51
C GLY A 131 -23.53 24.03 21.33
N ARG A 132 -23.02 23.26 20.33
CA ARG A 132 -21.60 23.09 20.04
C ARG A 132 -21.18 23.78 18.75
N PRO A 133 -19.90 24.20 18.64
CA PRO A 133 -19.35 24.61 17.35
C PRO A 133 -19.21 23.40 16.41
N PHE A 134 -19.75 23.50 15.21
CA PHE A 134 -19.60 22.52 14.13
C PHE A 134 -18.79 23.11 13.00
N VAL A 135 -17.67 22.47 12.66
CA VAL A 135 -16.72 22.95 11.68
C VAL A 135 -16.51 21.91 10.58
N LYS A 136 -16.72 22.33 9.35
CA LYS A 136 -16.44 21.55 8.17
C LYS A 136 -15.12 22.06 7.56
N VAL A 137 -14.10 21.20 7.52
CA VAL A 137 -12.80 21.52 6.91
C VAL A 137 -12.66 20.86 5.57
N ARG A 138 -12.15 21.59 4.56
CA ARG A 138 -12.01 21.15 3.18
C ARG A 138 -10.65 21.54 2.63
N ALA A 139 -10.20 20.82 1.59
CA ALA A 139 -9.10 21.27 0.75
C ALA A 139 -9.50 22.51 -0.07
N ASP A 140 -8.52 23.33 -0.45
CA ASP A 140 -8.75 24.55 -1.24
C ASP A 140 -9.35 24.26 -2.63
N ARG A 141 -9.03 23.08 -3.19
CA ARG A 141 -9.57 22.59 -4.46
C ARG A 141 -10.55 21.45 -4.25
N SER A 142 -11.50 21.34 -5.17
CA SER A 142 -12.44 20.22 -5.20
C SER A 142 -11.73 18.87 -5.39
N ALA A 143 -12.46 17.80 -5.09
CA ALA A 143 -11.95 16.45 -5.31
C ALA A 143 -11.65 16.18 -6.79
N LEU A 144 -12.53 16.59 -7.69
CA LEU A 144 -12.36 16.42 -9.15
C LEU A 144 -11.11 17.16 -9.66
N GLU A 145 -10.91 18.42 -9.25
CA GLU A 145 -9.70 19.17 -9.61
C GLU A 145 -8.43 18.48 -9.10
N ASN A 146 -8.45 17.97 -7.87
CA ASN A 146 -7.31 17.26 -7.33
C ASN A 146 -7.09 15.90 -8.02
N TRP A 147 -8.17 15.18 -8.41
CA TRP A 147 -8.02 13.95 -9.20
C TRP A 147 -7.39 14.24 -10.57
N LEU A 148 -7.78 15.33 -11.22
CA LEU A 148 -7.17 15.77 -12.47
C LEU A 148 -5.68 16.06 -12.30
N LEU A 149 -5.29 16.69 -11.18
CA LEU A 149 -3.91 17.08 -10.90
C LEU A 149 -3.01 15.95 -10.41
N PHE A 150 -3.54 15.00 -9.63
CA PHE A 150 -2.79 13.86 -9.05
C PHE A 150 -2.98 12.55 -9.83
N GLY A 151 -4.04 12.44 -10.63
CA GLY A 151 -4.57 11.15 -11.11
C GLY A 151 -5.37 10.43 -10.02
N PRO A 152 -6.15 9.39 -10.37
CA PRO A 152 -6.95 8.63 -9.42
C PRO A 152 -6.09 8.13 -8.24
N PRO A 153 -6.56 8.20 -6.99
CA PRO A 153 -5.83 7.62 -5.87
C PRO A 153 -5.79 6.09 -6.00
N SER A 154 -4.81 5.45 -5.34
CA SER A 154 -4.72 3.98 -5.32
C SER A 154 -4.46 3.46 -3.91
N GLN A 155 -4.50 2.15 -3.73
CA GLN A 155 -4.26 1.52 -2.43
C GLN A 155 -2.90 1.93 -1.83
N ASN A 156 -1.86 2.00 -2.67
CA ASN A 156 -0.52 2.38 -2.25
C ASN A 156 -0.27 3.90 -2.31
N LEU A 157 -1.18 4.66 -2.91
CA LEU A 157 -1.01 6.07 -3.20
C LEU A 157 -2.24 6.88 -2.78
N ARG A 158 -2.53 6.87 -1.47
CA ARG A 158 -3.70 7.53 -0.87
C ARG A 158 -3.48 9.03 -0.62
N TRP A 159 -3.02 9.75 -1.65
CA TRP A 159 -2.83 11.20 -1.57
C TRP A 159 -4.11 11.92 -1.14
N CYS A 160 -5.29 11.39 -1.50
CA CYS A 160 -6.59 11.96 -1.14
C CYS A 160 -6.79 12.06 0.40
N CYS A 161 -6.33 11.07 1.17
CA CYS A 161 -6.41 11.14 2.63
C CYS A 161 -5.53 12.27 3.22
N ALA A 162 -4.36 12.49 2.65
CA ALA A 162 -3.47 13.57 3.10
C ALA A 162 -4.02 14.95 2.72
N VAL A 163 -4.40 15.13 1.45
CA VAL A 163 -4.81 16.41 0.88
C VAL A 163 -6.20 16.84 1.37
N HIS A 164 -7.16 15.90 1.45
CA HIS A 164 -8.56 16.24 1.76
C HIS A 164 -8.97 15.98 3.22
N LYS A 165 -8.21 15.18 4.00
CA LYS A 165 -8.56 14.91 5.41
C LYS A 165 -7.56 15.54 6.37
N SER A 166 -6.28 15.11 6.31
CA SER A 166 -5.31 15.50 7.32
C SER A 166 -4.88 16.96 7.18
N THR A 167 -4.51 17.40 5.99
CA THR A 167 -4.03 18.78 5.76
C THR A 167 -5.04 19.86 6.18
N PRO A 168 -6.30 19.83 5.70
CA PRO A 168 -7.27 20.87 6.10
C PRO A 168 -7.54 20.89 7.61
N ALA A 169 -7.62 19.72 8.24
CA ALA A 169 -7.87 19.63 9.68
C ALA A 169 -6.69 20.21 10.48
N ILE A 170 -5.45 19.86 10.12
CA ILE A 170 -4.25 20.39 10.79
C ILE A 170 -4.16 21.90 10.66
N LEU A 171 -4.35 22.42 9.43
CA LEU A 171 -4.24 23.86 9.17
C LEU A 171 -5.33 24.63 9.93
N TYR A 172 -6.57 24.15 9.95
CA TYR A 172 -7.65 24.72 10.73
C TYR A 172 -7.33 24.77 12.25
N LEU A 173 -6.84 23.66 12.81
CA LEU A 173 -6.53 23.58 14.24
C LEU A 173 -5.36 24.51 14.62
N ARG A 174 -4.38 24.68 13.72
CA ARG A 174 -3.28 25.65 13.90
C ARG A 174 -3.77 27.10 13.83
N GLU A 175 -4.68 27.39 12.92
CA GLU A 175 -5.30 28.71 12.79
C GLU A 175 -6.13 29.02 14.05
N LEU A 176 -6.96 28.09 14.51
CA LEU A 176 -7.76 28.23 15.73
C LEU A 176 -6.89 28.57 16.93
N ASN A 177 -5.72 28.00 17.05
CA ASN A 177 -4.79 28.24 18.16
C ASN A 177 -3.72 29.30 17.84
N GLN A 178 -3.73 29.88 16.66
CA GLN A 178 -2.71 30.84 16.18
C GLN A 178 -1.27 30.33 16.39
N SER A 179 -1.07 29.02 16.32
CA SER A 179 0.23 28.38 16.53
C SER A 179 0.50 27.29 15.49
N PRO A 180 1.62 27.35 14.78
CA PRO A 180 1.99 26.30 13.82
C PRO A 180 2.38 24.97 14.48
N SER A 181 2.70 24.99 15.77
CA SER A 181 3.10 23.80 16.55
C SER A 181 2.01 23.30 17.50
N ALA A 182 0.76 23.78 17.35
CA ALA A 182 -0.34 23.43 18.22
C ALA A 182 -0.45 21.90 18.43
N LYS A 183 -0.49 21.51 19.71
CA LYS A 183 -0.76 20.13 20.12
C LYS A 183 -2.26 19.95 20.24
N THR A 184 -2.76 18.84 19.72
CA THR A 184 -4.19 18.59 19.67
C THR A 184 -4.58 17.30 20.40
N LEU A 185 -5.70 17.34 21.12
CA LEU A 185 -6.38 16.16 21.64
C LEU A 185 -7.59 15.87 20.73
N ALA A 186 -7.59 14.76 20.06
CA ALA A 186 -8.65 14.33 19.16
C ALA A 186 -9.45 13.19 19.78
N PHE A 187 -10.72 13.38 20.07
CA PHE A 187 -11.63 12.28 20.36
C PHE A 187 -12.08 11.64 19.06
N VAL A 188 -11.77 10.35 18.86
CA VAL A 188 -12.02 9.64 17.59
C VAL A 188 -12.76 8.33 17.83
N GLY A 189 -13.78 8.06 17.01
CA GLY A 189 -14.62 6.86 17.07
C GLY A 189 -13.94 5.65 16.44
N VAL A 190 -12.86 5.15 17.06
CA VAL A 190 -12.14 3.95 16.64
C VAL A 190 -12.50 2.81 17.56
N ARG A 191 -12.73 1.61 17.01
CA ARG A 191 -13.01 0.39 17.76
C ARG A 191 -12.05 -0.73 17.40
N ALA A 192 -11.69 -1.54 18.39
CA ALA A 192 -10.83 -2.72 18.25
C ALA A 192 -11.44 -3.75 17.30
N ASP A 193 -12.76 -3.89 17.34
CA ASP A 193 -13.58 -4.80 16.53
C ASP A 193 -13.55 -4.52 15.01
N GLU A 194 -13.06 -3.35 14.58
CA GLU A 194 -13.06 -2.99 13.16
C GLU A 194 -11.91 -3.62 12.35
N SER A 195 -10.82 -4.00 12.98
CA SER A 195 -9.69 -4.70 12.32
C SER A 195 -8.65 -5.18 13.34
N LEU A 196 -7.90 -6.24 12.99
CA LEU A 196 -6.78 -6.73 13.80
C LEU A 196 -5.72 -5.65 14.09
N ARG A 197 -5.49 -4.73 13.16
CA ARG A 197 -4.59 -3.60 13.41
C ARG A 197 -5.12 -2.70 14.52
N ARG A 198 -6.45 -2.49 14.59
CA ARG A 198 -7.07 -1.63 15.62
C ARG A 198 -7.21 -2.34 16.96
N SER A 199 -7.28 -3.67 16.96
CA SER A 199 -7.34 -4.46 18.21
C SER A 199 -6.06 -4.37 19.04
N SER A 200 -4.94 -3.94 18.44
CA SER A 200 -3.66 -3.71 19.13
C SER A 200 -3.45 -2.25 19.57
N TYR A 201 -4.44 -1.39 19.41
CA TYR A 201 -4.34 0.01 19.85
C TYR A 201 -4.63 0.13 21.35
N ASP A 202 -3.91 1.04 21.99
CA ASP A 202 -4.29 1.55 23.29
C ASP A 202 -5.38 2.61 23.12
N ASP A 203 -6.18 2.84 24.15
CA ASP A 203 -7.28 3.83 24.11
C ASP A 203 -6.79 5.29 24.04
N ILE A 204 -5.50 5.52 24.30
CA ILE A 204 -4.77 6.75 24.03
C ILE A 204 -3.56 6.41 23.17
N GLY A 205 -3.37 7.13 22.08
CA GLY A 205 -2.26 6.90 21.19
C GLY A 205 -1.79 8.17 20.47
N ASP A 206 -0.51 8.21 20.12
CA ASP A 206 0.00 9.26 19.27
C ASP A 206 -0.62 9.20 17.87
N GLY A 207 -0.91 10.36 17.30
CA GLY A 207 -1.46 10.47 15.95
C GLY A 207 -0.46 10.01 14.90
N LEU A 208 -0.52 8.75 14.49
CA LEU A 208 0.37 8.17 13.47
C LEU A 208 0.40 8.95 12.14
N LYS A 209 -0.65 9.70 11.84
CA LYS A 209 -0.81 10.50 10.62
C LYS A 209 -0.66 12.00 10.83
N THR A 210 -0.68 12.45 12.06
CA THR A 210 -0.72 13.87 12.42
C THR A 210 0.28 14.10 13.53
N GLN A 211 1.36 14.77 13.24
CA GLN A 211 2.33 15.15 14.25
C GLN A 211 1.68 16.07 15.27
N ASN A 212 2.06 15.96 16.53
CA ASN A 212 1.50 16.72 17.66
C ASN A 212 0.01 16.45 17.92
N GLN A 213 -0.54 15.29 17.54
CA GLN A 213 -1.90 14.92 17.88
C GLN A 213 -1.89 13.71 18.83
N VAL A 214 -2.65 13.81 19.90
CA VAL A 214 -3.02 12.69 20.77
C VAL A 214 -4.43 12.25 20.37
N ASN A 215 -4.62 10.97 20.12
CA ASN A 215 -5.92 10.38 19.84
C ASN A 215 -6.47 9.73 21.10
N ALA A 216 -7.64 10.18 21.54
CA ALA A 216 -8.43 9.55 22.58
C ALA A 216 -9.51 8.68 21.92
N MET A 217 -9.53 7.40 22.22
CA MET A 217 -10.40 6.37 21.62
C MET A 217 -11.30 5.71 22.69
N PRO A 218 -12.18 6.44 23.35
CA PRO A 218 -12.90 5.96 24.53
C PRO A 218 -13.87 4.81 24.25
N ILE A 219 -14.28 4.61 22.99
CA ILE A 219 -15.14 3.50 22.56
C ILE A 219 -14.35 2.34 21.94
N LEU A 220 -13.03 2.27 22.16
CA LEU A 220 -12.16 1.27 21.55
C LEU A 220 -12.62 -0.18 21.83
N SER A 221 -13.08 -0.44 23.06
CA SER A 221 -13.55 -1.75 23.51
C SER A 221 -15.01 -2.08 23.13
N TRP A 222 -15.75 -1.13 22.54
CA TRP A 222 -17.15 -1.36 22.17
C TRP A 222 -17.26 -2.28 20.96
N GLY A 223 -18.12 -3.29 21.05
CA GLY A 223 -18.52 -4.11 19.91
C GLY A 223 -19.61 -3.45 19.06
N THR A 224 -19.89 -4.05 17.92
CA THR A 224 -20.93 -3.55 17.01
C THR A 224 -22.33 -3.62 17.65
N HIS A 225 -22.61 -4.60 18.50
CA HIS A 225 -23.89 -4.77 19.16
C HIS A 225 -24.16 -3.67 20.19
N GLU A 226 -23.19 -3.37 21.06
CA GLU A 226 -23.29 -2.30 22.07
C GLU A 226 -23.52 -0.94 21.39
N LEU A 227 -22.81 -0.71 20.28
CA LEU A 227 -22.95 0.54 19.53
C LEU A 227 -24.36 0.72 18.97
N PHE A 228 -24.98 -0.33 18.41
CA PHE A 228 -26.35 -0.25 17.91
C PHE A 228 -27.39 -0.23 19.03
N LEU A 229 -27.19 -0.97 20.11
CA LEU A 229 -28.08 -0.87 21.29
C LEU A 229 -28.14 0.56 21.81
N TYR A 230 -26.97 1.19 22.02
CA TYR A 230 -26.90 2.60 22.43
C TYR A 230 -27.57 3.52 21.41
N THR A 231 -27.30 3.31 20.12
CA THR A 231 -27.90 4.10 19.03
C THR A 231 -29.42 4.06 19.07
N PHE A 232 -30.02 2.91 19.29
CA PHE A 232 -31.48 2.75 19.34
C PHE A 232 -32.08 3.24 20.65
N GLU A 233 -31.45 2.95 21.78
CA GLU A 233 -31.89 3.41 23.10
C GLU A 233 -31.96 4.94 23.18
N HIS A 234 -30.93 5.62 22.63
CA HIS A 234 -30.83 7.07 22.62
C HIS A 234 -31.44 7.77 21.40
N ASN A 235 -32.08 7.02 20.52
CA ASN A 235 -32.63 7.51 19.24
C ASN A 235 -31.64 8.40 18.47
N LEU A 236 -30.41 7.92 18.32
CA LEU A 236 -29.40 8.67 17.60
C LEU A 236 -29.69 8.69 16.09
N ILE A 237 -29.16 9.71 15.43
CA ILE A 237 -29.24 9.84 13.97
C ILE A 237 -28.42 8.72 13.33
N ILE A 238 -29.05 7.93 12.48
CA ILE A 238 -28.40 6.86 11.71
C ILE A 238 -28.29 7.32 10.27
N ASN A 239 -27.06 7.34 9.75
CA ASN A 239 -26.80 7.65 8.36
C ASN A 239 -27.62 6.70 7.46
N ALA A 240 -28.37 7.27 6.52
CA ALA A 240 -29.28 6.51 5.67
C ALA A 240 -28.57 5.46 4.78
N ALA A 241 -27.29 5.63 4.53
CA ALA A 241 -26.47 4.65 3.81
C ALA A 241 -26.49 3.25 4.44
N TYR A 242 -26.54 3.16 5.80
CA TYR A 242 -26.67 1.87 6.48
C TYR A 242 -28.04 1.22 6.20
N ARG A 243 -29.09 2.00 6.09
CA ARG A 243 -30.44 1.48 5.74
C ARG A 243 -30.53 1.01 4.30
N LYS A 244 -29.68 1.56 3.42
CA LYS A 244 -29.53 1.13 2.04
C LYS A 244 -28.66 -0.14 1.88
N GLY A 245 -28.11 -0.66 2.99
CA GLY A 245 -27.33 -1.91 3.04
C GLY A 245 -25.82 -1.72 3.03
N LEU A 246 -25.30 -0.50 3.02
CA LEU A 246 -23.85 -0.29 3.12
C LEU A 246 -23.34 -0.69 4.52
N PRO A 247 -22.34 -1.56 4.63
CA PRO A 247 -21.80 -1.99 5.93
C PRO A 247 -20.98 -0.88 6.60
N ARG A 248 -20.47 0.05 5.79
CA ARG A 248 -19.57 1.11 6.22
C ARG A 248 -19.84 2.41 5.47
N VAL A 249 -19.81 3.52 6.20
CA VAL A 249 -19.84 4.88 5.64
C VAL A 249 -18.40 5.35 5.39
N GLY A 250 -18.15 5.90 4.22
CA GLY A 250 -16.85 6.44 3.80
C GLY A 250 -16.94 7.23 2.50
N CYS A 251 -15.81 7.45 1.84
CA CYS A 251 -15.80 8.17 0.57
C CYS A 251 -16.43 7.34 -0.56
N LEU A 252 -17.09 7.99 -1.53
CA LEU A 252 -17.72 7.40 -2.71
C LEU A 252 -16.79 6.44 -3.46
N LEU A 253 -15.60 6.91 -3.81
CA LEU A 253 -14.60 6.14 -4.55
C LEU A 253 -13.34 5.99 -3.70
N CYS A 254 -13.42 5.13 -2.69
CA CYS A 254 -12.27 4.81 -1.85
C CYS A 254 -11.49 3.64 -2.44
N PRO A 255 -10.18 3.78 -2.73
CA PRO A 255 -9.38 2.67 -3.23
C PRO A 255 -9.25 1.50 -2.22
N MET A 256 -9.72 1.68 -0.98
CA MET A 256 -9.75 0.66 0.07
C MET A 256 -11.13 0.02 0.24
N SER A 257 -12.10 0.35 -0.60
CA SER A 257 -13.42 -0.30 -0.58
C SER A 257 -13.31 -1.73 -1.13
N SER A 258 -14.14 -2.64 -0.60
CA SER A 258 -14.32 -3.95 -1.20
C SER A 258 -15.10 -3.83 -2.52
N ASP A 259 -14.93 -4.82 -3.40
CA ASP A 259 -15.63 -4.87 -4.70
C ASP A 259 -17.14 -4.77 -4.50
N ARG A 260 -17.66 -5.48 -3.48
CA ARG A 260 -19.07 -5.42 -3.13
C ARG A 260 -19.51 -4.00 -2.73
N GLN A 261 -18.76 -3.30 -1.88
CA GLN A 261 -19.08 -1.93 -1.49
C GLN A 261 -19.01 -1.00 -2.70
N THR A 262 -18.06 -1.21 -3.60
CA THR A 262 -17.93 -0.46 -4.85
C THR A 262 -19.15 -0.66 -5.75
N CYS A 263 -19.60 -1.92 -5.96
CA CYS A 263 -20.84 -2.20 -6.71
C CYS A 263 -22.05 -1.50 -6.09
N MET A 264 -22.24 -1.65 -4.77
CA MET A 264 -23.38 -1.01 -4.08
C MET A 264 -23.35 0.52 -4.19
N ILE A 265 -22.19 1.15 -4.07
CA ILE A 265 -22.05 2.61 -4.21
C ILE A 265 -22.41 3.06 -5.64
N ASN A 266 -21.93 2.34 -6.65
CA ASN A 266 -22.28 2.64 -8.04
C ASN A 266 -23.79 2.51 -8.29
N ASP A 267 -24.44 1.48 -7.76
CA ASP A 267 -25.88 1.27 -7.91
C ASP A 267 -26.72 2.30 -7.12
N LEU A 268 -26.29 2.68 -5.92
CA LEU A 268 -27.04 3.58 -5.05
C LEU A 268 -26.81 5.06 -5.36
N TYR A 269 -25.64 5.43 -5.88
CA TYR A 269 -25.25 6.84 -6.08
C TYR A 269 -24.63 7.09 -7.48
N PRO A 270 -25.25 6.61 -8.58
CA PRO A 270 -24.66 6.69 -9.92
C PRO A 270 -24.34 8.13 -10.35
N ALA A 271 -25.21 9.09 -10.01
CA ALA A 271 -25.00 10.50 -10.35
C ALA A 271 -23.78 11.12 -9.62
N ALA A 272 -23.52 10.70 -8.38
CA ALA A 272 -22.36 11.19 -7.61
C ALA A 272 -21.05 10.55 -8.07
N VAL A 273 -21.09 9.31 -8.55
CA VAL A 273 -19.93 8.56 -9.04
C VAL A 273 -19.54 8.95 -10.48
N ALA A 274 -20.52 9.28 -11.33
CA ALA A 274 -20.31 9.51 -12.76
C ALA A 274 -19.19 10.49 -13.11
N PRO A 275 -19.03 11.66 -12.45
CA PRO A 275 -17.94 12.59 -12.76
C PRO A 275 -16.54 11.97 -12.57
N PHE A 276 -16.37 11.16 -11.52
CA PHE A 276 -15.10 10.48 -11.24
C PHE A 276 -14.86 9.33 -12.21
N SER A 277 -15.90 8.59 -12.58
CA SER A 277 -15.80 7.50 -13.57
C SER A 277 -15.37 8.04 -14.94
N THR A 278 -15.93 9.17 -15.35
CA THR A 278 -15.52 9.88 -16.58
C THR A 278 -14.05 10.28 -16.49
N LEU A 279 -13.65 10.86 -15.37
CA LEU A 279 -12.27 11.30 -15.17
C LEU A 279 -11.27 10.13 -15.15
N ILE A 280 -11.64 8.97 -14.61
CA ILE A 280 -10.80 7.76 -14.68
C ILE A 280 -10.57 7.36 -16.14
N LYS A 281 -11.63 7.32 -16.97
CA LYS A 281 -11.52 6.99 -18.40
C LYS A 281 -10.61 7.97 -19.16
N GLU A 282 -10.66 9.24 -18.81
CA GLU A 282 -9.86 10.30 -19.43
C GLU A 282 -8.38 10.22 -19.02
N LEU A 283 -8.09 9.96 -17.75
CA LEU A 283 -6.74 10.05 -17.20
C LEU A 283 -5.91 8.77 -17.38
N ILE A 284 -6.56 7.59 -17.44
CA ILE A 284 -5.86 6.31 -17.57
C ILE A 284 -5.36 6.11 -19.01
N SER A 285 -4.14 5.61 -19.13
CA SER A 285 -3.49 5.36 -20.43
C SER A 285 -4.00 4.10 -21.15
N ARG A 286 -4.76 3.23 -20.46
CA ARG A 286 -5.37 2.06 -21.05
C ARG A 286 -6.45 2.48 -22.06
N GLU A 287 -6.38 1.91 -23.25
CA GLU A 287 -7.47 1.98 -24.22
C GLU A 287 -8.53 0.93 -23.87
N PHE A 288 -9.79 1.32 -23.97
CA PHE A 288 -10.94 0.45 -23.73
C PHE A 288 -11.58 0.05 -25.05
N SER A 289 -11.85 -1.23 -25.21
CA SER A 289 -12.47 -1.77 -26.43
C SER A 289 -13.95 -1.43 -26.55
N SER A 290 -14.60 -1.10 -25.44
CA SER A 290 -16.00 -0.69 -25.35
C SER A 290 -16.26 0.11 -24.08
N ASP A 291 -17.41 0.80 -24.01
CA ASP A 291 -17.86 1.44 -22.77
C ASP A 291 -18.08 0.41 -21.65
N GLU A 292 -18.50 -0.80 -21.99
CA GLU A 292 -18.65 -1.90 -21.04
C GLU A 292 -17.32 -2.36 -20.44
N ASP A 293 -16.24 -2.45 -21.24
CA ASP A 293 -14.88 -2.75 -20.74
C ASP A 293 -14.39 -1.66 -19.78
N ALA A 294 -14.66 -0.38 -20.11
CA ALA A 294 -14.30 0.74 -19.25
C ALA A 294 -15.09 0.74 -17.94
N GLU A 295 -16.39 0.45 -17.99
CA GLU A 295 -17.25 0.37 -16.81
C GLU A 295 -16.80 -0.78 -15.89
N ASN A 296 -16.51 -1.93 -16.47
CA ASN A 296 -16.01 -3.09 -15.76
C ASN A 296 -14.66 -2.84 -15.10
N PHE A 297 -13.73 -2.17 -15.80
CA PHE A 297 -12.45 -1.74 -15.23
C PHE A 297 -12.63 -0.84 -14.00
N ILE A 298 -13.63 0.06 -14.02
CA ILE A 298 -13.93 0.94 -12.90
C ILE A 298 -14.52 0.14 -11.74
N LEU A 299 -15.51 -0.72 -12.01
CA LEU A 299 -16.20 -1.54 -11.01
C LEU A 299 -15.28 -2.55 -10.31
N THR A 300 -14.38 -3.17 -11.07
CA THR A 300 -13.40 -4.12 -10.52
C THR A 300 -12.23 -3.43 -9.83
N GLY A 301 -12.21 -2.09 -9.79
CA GLY A 301 -11.14 -1.35 -9.14
C GLY A 301 -9.80 -1.41 -9.86
N GLY A 302 -9.77 -1.66 -11.17
CA GLY A 302 -8.54 -1.71 -11.96
C GLY A 302 -7.68 -0.43 -11.83
N TRP A 303 -8.31 0.70 -11.56
CA TRP A 303 -7.65 1.96 -11.27
C TRP A 303 -7.00 2.02 -9.86
N HIS A 304 -7.43 1.17 -8.92
CA HIS A 304 -6.86 1.07 -7.55
C HIS A 304 -5.43 0.53 -7.54
N ALA A 305 -5.08 -0.31 -8.50
CA ALA A 305 -3.77 -0.93 -8.62
C ALA A 305 -2.70 0.01 -9.22
N ARG A 306 -3.09 1.23 -9.61
CA ARG A 306 -2.19 2.20 -10.21
C ARG A 306 -0.98 2.49 -9.32
N GLN A 307 0.19 2.46 -9.93
CA GLN A 307 1.45 2.82 -9.28
C GLN A 307 2.04 4.05 -9.96
N SER A 308 2.24 5.13 -9.19
CA SER A 308 2.75 6.40 -9.71
C SER A 308 2.08 6.80 -11.03
N GLY A 309 2.81 7.40 -11.98
CA GLY A 309 2.29 7.85 -13.28
C GLY A 309 2.22 6.79 -14.38
N VAL A 310 2.65 5.54 -14.15
CA VAL A 310 2.78 4.51 -15.21
C VAL A 310 1.49 4.28 -15.98
N SER A 311 0.37 4.34 -15.30
CA SER A 311 -0.96 4.11 -15.90
C SER A 311 -1.68 5.41 -16.30
N LEU A 312 -1.00 6.56 -16.34
CA LEU A 312 -1.59 7.85 -16.69
C LEU A 312 -1.15 8.31 -18.08
N LYS A 313 -2.04 8.96 -18.82
CA LYS A 313 -1.72 9.59 -20.12
C LYS A 313 -0.70 10.72 -19.98
N GLU A 314 -0.80 11.51 -18.90
CA GLU A 314 0.12 12.60 -18.63
C GLU A 314 0.99 12.29 -17.40
N VAL A 315 2.28 12.41 -17.56
CA VAL A 315 3.28 12.10 -16.52
C VAL A 315 4.27 13.24 -16.34
N ILE A 316 4.94 13.26 -15.18
CA ILE A 316 6.04 14.17 -14.88
C ILE A 316 7.35 13.42 -15.11
N LEU A 317 8.16 13.91 -16.03
CA LEU A 317 9.48 13.33 -16.29
C LEU A 317 10.41 13.60 -15.12
N SER A 318 11.15 12.58 -14.72
CA SER A 318 12.15 12.69 -13.67
C SER A 318 13.39 13.45 -14.18
N PRO A 319 14.01 14.32 -13.34
CA PRO A 319 15.31 14.89 -13.66
C PRO A 319 16.34 13.81 -13.96
N SER A 320 17.10 13.94 -15.02
CA SER A 320 18.28 13.12 -15.24
C SER A 320 19.41 13.59 -14.30
N GLU A 321 20.24 12.67 -13.83
CA GLU A 321 21.34 12.96 -12.90
C GLU A 321 22.64 12.39 -13.42
N LYS A 322 23.68 13.21 -13.46
CA LYS A 322 25.06 12.78 -13.65
C LYS A 322 25.87 13.14 -12.42
N ARG A 323 26.64 12.20 -11.90
CA ARG A 323 27.48 12.38 -10.71
C ARG A 323 28.95 12.35 -11.05
N GLY A 324 29.67 13.38 -10.64
CA GLY A 324 31.13 13.40 -10.57
C GLY A 324 31.64 13.09 -9.17
N LYS A 325 32.94 13.26 -8.95
CA LYS A 325 33.57 13.04 -7.63
C LYS A 325 33.03 14.01 -6.58
N ASN A 326 32.91 15.28 -6.92
CA ASN A 326 32.46 16.39 -6.06
C ASN A 326 31.36 17.20 -6.75
N THR A 327 30.74 16.71 -7.79
CA THR A 327 29.78 17.46 -8.60
C THR A 327 28.54 16.66 -8.89
N LEU A 328 27.41 17.35 -8.98
CA LEU A 328 26.13 16.84 -9.43
C LEU A 328 25.63 17.72 -10.58
N HIS A 329 25.12 17.09 -11.60
CA HIS A 329 24.47 17.77 -12.73
C HIS A 329 23.08 17.17 -12.93
N TYR A 330 22.09 18.05 -13.06
CA TYR A 330 20.70 17.69 -13.29
C TYR A 330 20.16 18.36 -14.55
N ASP A 331 19.56 17.58 -15.47
CA ASP A 331 18.73 18.07 -16.55
C ASP A 331 17.25 17.80 -16.24
N PHE A 332 16.36 18.74 -16.45
CA PHE A 332 14.94 18.63 -16.14
C PHE A 332 14.06 19.51 -17.05
N GLN A 333 12.75 19.29 -17.00
CA GLN A 333 11.78 20.14 -17.70
C GLN A 333 11.86 21.56 -17.15
N SER A 334 11.49 22.55 -17.98
CA SER A 334 11.46 23.96 -17.61
C SER A 334 10.69 24.22 -16.32
N ILE A 335 11.32 24.84 -15.34
CA ILE A 335 10.71 25.24 -14.06
C ILE A 335 11.12 26.66 -13.68
N SER A 336 10.29 27.31 -12.85
CA SER A 336 10.61 28.61 -12.30
C SER A 336 11.85 28.55 -11.41
N LYS A 337 12.86 29.34 -11.69
CA LYS A 337 14.07 29.52 -10.86
C LYS A 337 13.69 29.87 -9.42
N GLN A 338 12.74 30.80 -9.26
CA GLN A 338 12.27 31.23 -7.94
C GLN A 338 11.68 30.08 -7.15
N THR A 339 10.88 29.18 -7.79
CA THR A 339 10.31 28.02 -7.12
C THR A 339 11.41 27.06 -6.62
N VAL A 340 12.47 26.86 -7.42
CA VAL A 340 13.61 26.02 -6.98
C VAL A 340 14.31 26.66 -5.79
N LEU A 341 14.58 27.96 -5.85
CA LEU A 341 15.23 28.72 -4.77
C LEU A 341 14.42 28.66 -3.47
N GLU A 342 13.07 28.78 -3.54
CA GLU A 342 12.24 28.66 -2.35
C GLU A 342 12.37 27.26 -1.70
N TRP A 343 12.37 26.20 -2.49
CA TRP A 343 12.55 24.86 -1.93
C TRP A 343 13.97 24.63 -1.41
N LEU A 344 14.99 25.20 -2.03
CA LEU A 344 16.38 25.11 -1.55
C LEU A 344 16.57 25.76 -0.18
N LYS A 345 15.83 26.84 0.15
CA LYS A 345 15.83 27.46 1.48
C LYS A 345 15.47 26.48 2.60
N THR A 346 14.75 25.41 2.30
CA THR A 346 14.43 24.38 3.29
C THR A 346 15.63 23.52 3.67
N LEU A 347 16.66 23.46 2.82
CA LEU A 347 17.87 22.66 3.05
C LEU A 347 18.91 23.40 3.89
N GLY A 348 19.01 24.74 3.72
CA GLY A 348 20.02 25.54 4.38
C GLY A 348 19.92 27.01 4.02
N LYS A 349 20.83 27.78 4.60
CA LYS A 349 20.98 29.24 4.27
C LYS A 349 21.55 29.38 2.88
N ILE A 350 20.94 30.28 2.09
CA ILE A 350 21.35 30.56 0.70
C ILE A 350 21.89 31.98 0.63
N ALA A 351 23.05 32.16 -0.01
CA ALA A 351 23.62 33.43 -0.39
C ALA A 351 23.87 33.44 -1.91
N TYR A 352 23.75 34.58 -2.54
CA TYR A 352 24.09 34.75 -3.95
C TYR A 352 25.44 35.46 -4.06
N ASP A 353 26.34 34.88 -4.84
CA ASP A 353 27.65 35.50 -5.16
C ASP A 353 27.57 36.12 -6.56
N GLU A 354 27.63 37.45 -6.62
CA GLU A 354 27.56 38.21 -7.87
C GLU A 354 28.78 37.99 -8.77
N ILE A 355 29.95 37.66 -8.21
CA ILE A 355 31.19 37.46 -8.97
C ILE A 355 31.16 36.17 -9.74
N SER A 356 30.84 35.08 -9.06
CA SER A 356 30.75 33.74 -9.66
C SER A 356 29.41 33.45 -10.32
N GLN A 357 28.39 34.29 -10.10
CA GLN A 357 27.00 34.10 -10.52
C GLN A 357 26.42 32.76 -10.03
N THR A 358 26.83 32.33 -8.82
CA THR A 358 26.40 31.10 -8.19
C THR A 358 25.64 31.35 -6.89
N TYR A 359 24.85 30.37 -6.46
CA TYR A 359 24.22 30.38 -5.16
C TYR A 359 25.01 29.46 -4.24
N GLU A 360 25.49 29.99 -3.14
CA GLU A 360 26.09 29.19 -2.07
C GLU A 360 25.00 28.75 -1.10
N ILE A 361 24.92 27.47 -0.80
CA ILE A 361 24.02 26.92 0.19
C ILE A 361 24.79 26.07 1.20
N VAL A 362 24.55 26.31 2.48
CA VAL A 362 25.18 25.56 3.58
C VAL A 362 24.16 24.51 4.08
N ILE A 363 24.44 23.22 3.84
CA ILE A 363 23.61 22.09 4.20
C ILE A 363 24.31 21.28 5.31
N GLY A 364 23.89 21.50 6.55
CA GLY A 364 24.61 20.95 7.71
C GLY A 364 26.02 21.54 7.82
N LYS A 365 27.04 20.72 7.52
CA LYS A 365 28.45 21.16 7.50
C LYS A 365 29.03 21.35 6.10
N ASP A 366 28.27 20.93 5.08
CA ASP A 366 28.75 20.92 3.69
C ASP A 366 28.38 22.24 3.00
N VAL A 367 29.30 22.80 2.25
CA VAL A 367 29.07 23.96 1.39
C VAL A 367 28.87 23.51 -0.04
N CYS A 368 27.75 23.92 -0.62
CA CYS A 368 27.35 23.58 -1.98
C CYS A 368 27.25 24.84 -2.81
N GLN A 369 27.92 24.89 -3.97
CA GLN A 369 27.79 25.97 -4.94
C GLN A 369 26.88 25.52 -6.08
N ILE A 370 25.77 26.23 -6.26
CA ILE A 370 24.71 25.88 -7.23
C ILE A 370 24.70 26.90 -8.34
N GLN A 371 24.81 26.44 -9.58
CA GLN A 371 24.64 27.23 -10.79
C GLN A 371 23.40 26.74 -11.55
N PHE A 372 22.57 27.68 -11.97
CA PHE A 372 21.41 27.41 -12.81
C PHE A 372 21.71 27.75 -14.27
N ILE A 373 21.24 26.89 -15.17
CA ILE A 373 21.35 27.08 -16.62
C ILE A 373 19.94 27.23 -17.18
N GLY A 374 19.68 28.31 -17.90
CA GLY A 374 18.39 28.69 -18.46
C GLY A 374 18.28 30.20 -18.65
N SER A 375 17.06 30.72 -18.66
CA SER A 375 16.79 32.16 -18.63
C SER A 375 16.73 32.69 -17.19
N ASP A 376 16.59 34.01 -17.03
CA ASP A 376 16.52 34.65 -15.71
C ASP A 376 15.41 34.10 -14.82
N ASN A 377 14.28 33.70 -15.40
CA ASN A 377 13.10 33.24 -14.68
C ASN A 377 12.85 31.75 -14.76
N VAL A 378 13.39 31.05 -15.79
CA VAL A 378 13.11 29.67 -16.08
C VAL A 378 14.41 28.92 -16.31
N VAL A 379 14.54 27.78 -15.58
CA VAL A 379 15.76 26.97 -15.62
C VAL A 379 15.42 25.54 -16.09
N THR A 380 16.38 24.92 -16.76
CA THR A 380 16.28 23.56 -17.29
C THR A 380 17.40 22.65 -16.78
N GLN A 381 18.46 23.24 -16.19
CA GLN A 381 19.59 22.49 -15.63
C GLN A 381 20.04 23.12 -14.31
N LEU A 382 20.64 22.29 -13.47
CA LEU A 382 21.27 22.66 -12.21
C LEU A 382 22.60 21.93 -12.07
N ASP A 383 23.67 22.72 -11.89
CA ASP A 383 24.98 22.22 -11.51
C ASP A 383 25.22 22.49 -10.03
N CYS A 384 25.79 21.53 -9.31
CA CYS A 384 26.16 21.67 -7.92
C CYS A 384 27.57 21.16 -7.68
N ALA A 385 28.46 22.01 -7.19
CA ALA A 385 29.77 21.65 -6.67
C ALA A 385 29.70 21.50 -5.14
N ILE A 386 30.33 20.48 -4.58
CA ILE A 386 30.27 20.08 -3.17
C ILE A 386 31.71 20.00 -2.64
N ASP A 387 31.97 20.57 -1.48
CA ASP A 387 33.29 20.59 -0.87
C ASP A 387 33.75 19.20 -0.39
N ASP A 388 32.84 18.35 0.16
CA ASP A 388 33.18 16.99 0.62
C ASP A 388 32.55 15.91 -0.30
N SER A 389 33.40 15.14 -0.98
CA SER A 389 32.97 14.04 -1.87
C SER A 389 32.16 12.94 -1.16
N ARG A 390 32.31 12.77 0.14
CA ARG A 390 31.57 11.78 0.95
C ARG A 390 30.10 12.17 1.09
N SER A 391 29.79 13.45 1.02
CA SER A 391 28.45 14.02 1.15
C SER A 391 27.63 13.99 -0.15
N VAL A 392 28.25 13.76 -1.31
CA VAL A 392 27.60 13.83 -2.63
C VAL A 392 26.32 13.01 -2.71
N LYS A 393 26.31 11.78 -2.18
CA LYS A 393 25.12 10.90 -2.22
C LYS A 393 23.95 11.47 -1.39
N ASN A 394 24.24 12.05 -0.24
CA ASN A 394 23.22 12.66 0.62
C ASN A 394 22.68 13.96 0.03
N ILE A 395 23.57 14.84 -0.42
CA ILE A 395 23.22 16.10 -1.07
C ILE A 395 22.37 15.84 -2.33
N ALA A 396 22.74 14.84 -3.14
CA ALA A 396 21.95 14.43 -4.31
C ALA A 396 20.50 14.06 -3.95
N LYS A 397 20.28 13.34 -2.85
CA LYS A 397 18.92 12.99 -2.39
C LYS A 397 18.12 14.24 -2.01
N LEU A 398 18.73 15.18 -1.32
CA LEU A 398 18.10 16.42 -0.87
C LEU A 398 17.77 17.33 -2.05
N LEU A 399 18.72 17.57 -2.96
CA LEU A 399 18.49 18.36 -4.16
C LEU A 399 17.40 17.79 -5.06
N LYS A 400 17.38 16.45 -5.25
CA LYS A 400 16.28 15.80 -5.97
C LYS A 400 14.92 16.05 -5.35
N SER A 401 14.81 16.00 -4.03
CA SER A 401 13.56 16.29 -3.35
C SER A 401 13.07 17.72 -3.63
N CYS A 402 13.98 18.70 -3.67
CA CYS A 402 13.66 20.07 -4.05
C CYS A 402 13.23 20.18 -5.53
N LEU A 403 13.95 19.52 -6.44
CA LEU A 403 13.59 19.49 -7.87
C LEU A 403 12.23 18.82 -8.10
N TYR A 404 11.94 17.69 -7.43
CA TYR A 404 10.65 17.03 -7.51
C TYR A 404 9.49 17.92 -7.04
N LYS A 405 9.71 18.66 -5.95
CA LYS A 405 8.74 19.66 -5.49
C LYS A 405 8.58 20.78 -6.51
N SER A 406 9.66 21.28 -7.05
CA SER A 406 9.62 22.38 -8.03
C SER A 406 8.91 21.99 -9.33
N LEU A 407 9.09 20.76 -9.80
CA LEU A 407 8.41 20.21 -10.98
C LEU A 407 6.92 19.94 -10.75
N ALA A 408 6.53 19.60 -9.53
CA ALA A 408 5.21 19.06 -9.25
C ALA A 408 4.34 19.92 -8.34
N CYS A 409 4.85 21.02 -7.78
CA CYS A 409 4.11 21.81 -6.81
C CYS A 409 2.87 22.47 -7.43
N ILE A 410 1.73 22.24 -6.77
CA ILE A 410 0.44 22.84 -7.10
C ILE A 410 -0.18 23.58 -5.91
N GLY A 411 0.56 23.73 -4.81
CA GLY A 411 0.02 24.33 -3.60
C GLY A 411 -1.05 23.49 -2.90
N CYS A 412 -0.90 22.16 -2.88
CA CYS A 412 -1.84 21.27 -2.13
C CYS A 412 -1.69 21.39 -0.60
N ARG A 413 -0.76 22.18 -0.11
CA ARG A 413 -0.49 22.54 1.29
C ARG A 413 -0.10 21.39 2.21
N ALA A 414 0.05 20.17 1.70
CA ALA A 414 0.46 19.03 2.54
C ALA A 414 1.84 19.24 3.18
N CYS A 415 2.77 19.91 2.49
CA CYS A 415 4.08 20.26 3.07
C CYS A 415 3.97 21.34 4.16
N GLU A 416 3.00 22.25 4.03
CA GLU A 416 2.71 23.29 5.03
C GLU A 416 2.18 22.65 6.32
N SER A 417 1.27 21.70 6.21
CA SER A 417 0.77 20.97 7.38
C SER A 417 1.85 20.16 8.10
N GLU A 418 2.92 19.77 7.42
CA GLU A 418 4.07 19.07 8.04
C GLU A 418 5.10 20.05 8.67
N CYS A 419 5.01 21.35 8.38
CA CYS A 419 5.97 22.32 8.91
C CYS A 419 5.66 22.69 10.38
N PRO A 420 6.51 22.32 11.36
CA PRO A 420 6.21 22.57 12.77
C PRO A 420 6.38 24.01 13.20
N THR A 421 7.10 24.82 12.42
CA THR A 421 7.41 26.22 12.76
C THR A 421 6.59 27.23 11.96
N GLY A 422 5.73 26.75 11.01
CA GLY A 422 4.99 27.63 10.12
C GLY A 422 5.87 28.44 9.16
N ALA A 423 7.10 27.97 8.91
CA ALA A 423 8.01 28.62 7.98
C ALA A 423 7.58 28.47 6.51
N LEU A 424 6.71 27.52 6.20
CA LEU A 424 6.28 27.21 4.84
C LEU A 424 4.83 27.64 4.65
N THR A 425 4.57 28.45 3.62
CA THR A 425 3.24 28.93 3.24
C THR A 425 3.02 28.86 1.73
N PHE A 426 1.76 28.83 1.32
CA PHE A 426 1.34 28.82 -0.09
C PHE A 426 0.29 29.93 -0.31
N SER A 427 0.69 31.05 -0.95
CA SER A 427 -0.25 32.12 -1.31
C SER A 427 0.37 33.09 -2.33
N PRO A 428 0.14 32.93 -3.63
CA PRO A 428 -0.35 31.79 -4.40
C PRO A 428 0.75 30.73 -4.68
N GLN A 429 2.01 31.07 -4.42
CA GLN A 429 3.18 30.21 -4.62
C GLN A 429 3.80 29.82 -3.28
N VAL A 430 4.68 28.82 -3.31
CA VAL A 430 5.46 28.46 -2.13
C VAL A 430 6.36 29.61 -1.69
N THR A 431 6.37 29.86 -0.40
CA THR A 431 7.27 30.82 0.25
C THR A 431 7.82 30.20 1.53
N VAL A 432 9.13 30.32 1.71
CA VAL A 432 9.84 29.83 2.90
C VAL A 432 10.40 31.01 3.69
N ASP A 433 9.85 31.21 4.88
CA ASP A 433 10.38 32.17 5.86
C ASP A 433 11.66 31.60 6.48
N THR A 434 12.81 32.12 6.06
CA THR A 434 14.13 31.63 6.51
C THR A 434 14.41 31.95 7.98
N ALA A 435 13.70 32.92 8.58
CA ALA A 435 13.84 33.22 10.01
C ALA A 435 13.14 32.16 10.88
N LYS A 436 12.10 31.51 10.36
CA LYS A 436 11.36 30.45 11.05
C LYS A 436 11.81 29.05 10.66
N CYS A 437 12.46 28.88 9.50
CA CYS A 437 12.88 27.58 9.02
C CYS A 437 14.06 27.04 9.84
N VAL A 438 13.88 25.89 10.49
CA VAL A 438 14.91 25.20 11.27
C VAL A 438 15.54 24.03 10.51
N HIS A 439 15.33 23.94 9.21
CA HIS A 439 15.87 22.90 8.32
C HIS A 439 15.63 21.47 8.79
N CYS A 440 14.49 21.18 9.45
CA CYS A 440 14.15 19.88 10.03
C CYS A 440 13.75 18.82 8.99
N MET A 441 13.62 19.19 7.73
CA MET A 441 13.26 18.34 6.59
C MET A 441 11.89 17.65 6.67
N LYS A 442 11.04 17.97 7.64
CA LYS A 442 9.71 17.35 7.77
C LYS A 442 8.81 17.62 6.55
N CYS A 443 8.92 18.80 5.92
CA CYS A 443 8.23 19.10 4.68
C CYS A 443 8.65 18.20 3.50
N HIS A 444 9.78 17.48 3.59
CA HIS A 444 10.27 16.52 2.60
C HIS A 444 10.01 15.06 2.99
N ALA A 445 9.32 14.80 4.12
CA ALA A 445 9.07 13.43 4.63
C ALA A 445 8.06 12.63 3.80
N THR A 446 7.30 13.28 2.92
CA THR A 446 6.40 12.57 1.99
C THR A 446 7.20 11.75 0.97
N GLN A 447 6.56 10.73 0.40
CA GLN A 447 7.19 9.87 -0.62
C GLN A 447 7.83 10.72 -1.72
N ASP A 448 9.10 10.48 -2.03
CA ASP A 448 9.92 11.24 -2.96
C ASP A 448 9.90 12.77 -2.74
N GLY A 449 9.59 13.22 -1.52
CA GLY A 449 9.52 14.63 -1.17
C GLY A 449 8.25 15.35 -1.63
N CYS A 450 7.48 14.85 -2.59
CA CYS A 450 6.26 15.46 -3.10
C CYS A 450 5.23 14.42 -3.55
N MET A 451 4.06 14.40 -2.92
CA MET A 451 3.00 13.45 -3.24
C MET A 451 2.52 13.52 -4.70
N ARG A 452 2.38 14.73 -5.25
CA ARG A 452 1.98 14.87 -6.67
C ARG A 452 3.07 14.37 -7.61
N TYR A 453 4.32 14.68 -7.34
CA TYR A 453 5.43 14.13 -8.13
C TYR A 453 5.39 12.59 -8.09
N PHE A 454 5.30 12.00 -6.90
CA PHE A 454 5.21 10.55 -6.75
C PHE A 454 4.00 9.96 -7.48
N SER A 455 2.84 10.64 -7.44
CA SER A 455 1.62 10.20 -8.10
C SER A 455 1.70 10.22 -9.62
N ARG A 456 2.43 11.19 -10.20
CA ARG A 456 2.48 11.42 -11.65
C ARG A 456 3.85 11.19 -12.28
N ARG A 457 4.87 10.85 -11.49
CA ARG A 457 6.18 10.61 -12.09
C ARG A 457 6.09 9.49 -13.12
N TYR A 458 6.76 9.70 -14.24
CA TYR A 458 6.99 8.64 -15.21
C TYR A 458 7.92 7.60 -14.56
N ALA A 459 7.36 6.49 -14.15
CA ALA A 459 8.13 5.34 -13.68
C ALA A 459 8.56 4.43 -14.83
N GLY A 460 8.07 4.70 -16.04
CA GLY A 460 8.54 4.09 -17.27
C GLY A 460 9.79 4.79 -17.74
N GLY A 461 10.95 4.29 -17.39
CA GLY A 461 12.21 4.88 -17.88
C GLY A 461 13.29 5.15 -16.84
N THR A 462 13.09 5.03 -15.54
CA THR A 462 14.13 4.38 -14.78
C THR A 462 14.08 2.92 -15.20
N THR A 463 14.86 2.60 -16.22
CA THR A 463 15.33 1.26 -16.45
C THR A 463 15.79 0.78 -15.09
N MET A 464 14.93 0.03 -14.39
CA MET A 464 15.39 -0.67 -13.21
C MET A 464 16.52 -1.53 -13.68
N LYS A 465 17.76 -1.10 -13.41
CA LYS A 465 18.89 -1.98 -13.66
C LYS A 465 18.63 -3.18 -12.75
N ILE A 466 18.22 -4.26 -13.36
CA ILE A 466 18.12 -5.52 -12.65
C ILE A 466 19.55 -5.94 -12.35
N ASN A 467 19.98 -5.62 -11.13
CA ASN A 467 21.33 -5.93 -10.69
C ASN A 467 21.43 -7.43 -10.41
N GLY A 468 22.55 -8.02 -10.81
CA GLY A 468 22.86 -9.42 -10.52
C GLY A 468 22.32 -10.44 -11.51
N ILE A 469 21.57 -10.02 -12.54
CA ILE A 469 21.04 -10.92 -13.57
C ILE A 469 22.15 -11.61 -14.41
N ASN A 470 23.33 -11.02 -14.45
CA ASN A 470 24.51 -11.58 -15.12
C ASN A 470 25.21 -12.69 -14.32
N LYS A 471 24.88 -12.88 -13.03
CA LYS A 471 25.50 -13.89 -12.15
C LYS A 471 25.14 -15.32 -12.54
N TYR A 472 24.02 -15.52 -13.21
CA TYR A 472 23.61 -16.83 -13.72
C TYR A 472 24.42 -17.25 -14.96
N MET A 473 25.15 -16.34 -15.58
CA MET A 473 25.87 -16.54 -16.86
C MET A 473 24.91 -17.05 -17.94
N THR A 474 24.98 -18.34 -18.27
CA THR A 474 24.08 -19.02 -19.23
C THR A 474 23.53 -20.32 -18.65
N PHE A 475 23.72 -20.57 -17.37
CA PHE A 475 23.42 -21.84 -16.73
C PHE A 475 22.15 -21.74 -15.87
N GLY A 476 21.21 -22.65 -16.12
CA GLY A 476 20.00 -22.82 -15.27
C GLY A 476 20.23 -23.80 -14.15
N LEU A 477 19.43 -23.65 -13.06
CA LEU A 477 19.39 -24.59 -11.96
C LEU A 477 18.83 -25.94 -12.42
N LYS A 478 19.40 -27.04 -11.92
CA LYS A 478 19.03 -28.42 -12.27
C LYS A 478 18.95 -29.30 -11.03
N PRO A 479 18.13 -30.36 -11.02
CA PRO A 479 18.08 -31.35 -9.95
C PRO A 479 19.46 -31.94 -9.61
N GLU A 480 20.24 -32.32 -10.63
CA GLU A 480 21.56 -32.96 -10.41
C GLU A 480 22.54 -32.02 -9.68
N TRP A 481 22.37 -30.72 -9.75
CA TRP A 481 23.18 -29.77 -8.98
C TRP A 481 22.82 -29.76 -7.50
N ILE A 482 21.53 -30.03 -7.19
CA ILE A 482 21.05 -30.16 -5.83
C ILE A 482 21.59 -31.45 -5.21
N ASP A 483 21.65 -32.54 -5.99
CA ASP A 483 22.25 -33.80 -5.54
C ASP A 483 23.73 -33.61 -5.18
N VAL A 484 24.51 -32.96 -6.05
CA VAL A 484 25.92 -32.65 -5.76
C VAL A 484 26.05 -31.72 -4.53
N LEU A 485 25.12 -30.77 -4.34
CA LEU A 485 25.13 -29.94 -3.14
C LEU A 485 24.84 -30.74 -1.86
N ALA A 486 23.90 -31.69 -1.93
CA ALA A 486 23.55 -32.57 -0.81
C ALA A 486 24.72 -33.50 -0.42
N GLU A 487 25.43 -34.02 -1.41
CA GLU A 487 26.62 -34.88 -1.20
C GLU A 487 27.82 -34.11 -0.68
N GLU A 488 28.19 -33.00 -1.33
CA GLU A 488 29.42 -32.26 -1.06
C GLU A 488 29.27 -31.21 0.07
N ARG A 489 28.05 -30.72 0.29
CA ARG A 489 27.67 -29.74 1.33
C ARG A 489 28.65 -28.55 1.35
N GLU A 490 29.37 -28.35 2.43
CA GLU A 490 30.31 -27.24 2.62
C GLU A 490 31.47 -27.26 1.61
N ASN A 491 31.80 -28.45 1.10
CA ASN A 491 32.88 -28.66 0.11
C ASN A 491 32.45 -28.41 -1.32
N PHE A 492 31.19 -28.06 -1.60
CA PHE A 492 30.64 -27.89 -2.97
C PHE A 492 31.51 -27.02 -3.88
N ARG A 493 32.20 -26.02 -3.34
CA ARG A 493 33.07 -25.15 -4.14
C ARG A 493 34.28 -25.86 -4.72
N SER A 494 34.67 -26.99 -4.14
CA SER A 494 35.82 -27.80 -4.53
C SER A 494 35.42 -29.03 -5.37
N THR A 495 34.12 -29.14 -5.70
CA THR A 495 33.60 -30.27 -6.46
C THR A 495 34.30 -30.40 -7.82
N SER A 496 34.59 -31.62 -8.21
CA SER A 496 35.07 -31.95 -9.55
C SER A 496 33.95 -32.32 -10.55
N VAL A 497 32.70 -32.43 -10.04
CA VAL A 497 31.54 -32.83 -10.84
C VAL A 497 31.06 -31.70 -11.75
N LEU A 498 31.21 -30.44 -11.35
CA LEU A 498 30.84 -29.28 -12.13
C LEU A 498 32.03 -28.50 -12.65
N GLY A 499 31.92 -28.01 -13.85
CA GLY A 499 32.98 -27.17 -14.46
C GLY A 499 33.13 -25.84 -13.67
N ASN A 500 34.36 -25.30 -13.65
CA ASN A 500 34.73 -24.09 -12.90
C ASN A 500 33.83 -22.87 -13.15
N ARG A 501 33.21 -22.73 -14.33
CA ARG A 501 32.26 -21.65 -14.64
C ARG A 501 30.85 -21.93 -14.14
N MET A 502 30.48 -23.18 -13.88
CA MET A 502 29.17 -23.60 -13.42
C MET A 502 29.04 -23.39 -11.90
N ILE A 503 30.10 -23.60 -11.13
CA ILE A 503 30.11 -23.50 -9.69
C ILE A 503 29.63 -22.13 -9.17
N PRO A 504 30.13 -20.96 -9.65
CA PRO A 504 29.61 -19.65 -9.21
C PRO A 504 28.15 -19.43 -9.57
N SER A 505 27.69 -19.93 -10.71
CA SER A 505 26.29 -19.88 -11.11
C SER A 505 25.41 -20.75 -10.20
N ALA A 506 25.82 -21.98 -9.93
CA ALA A 506 25.12 -22.89 -9.03
C ALA A 506 24.98 -22.30 -7.61
N VAL A 507 26.08 -21.76 -7.04
CA VAL A 507 26.05 -21.09 -5.73
C VAL A 507 25.07 -19.89 -5.72
N THR A 508 24.98 -19.15 -6.82
CA THR A 508 23.99 -18.05 -6.92
C THR A 508 22.57 -18.61 -6.88
N TRP A 509 22.28 -19.64 -7.67
CA TRP A 509 20.98 -20.30 -7.68
C TRP A 509 20.62 -20.92 -6.34
N PHE A 510 21.54 -21.61 -5.67
CA PHE A 510 21.31 -22.24 -4.36
C PHE A 510 20.95 -21.22 -3.28
N ARG A 511 21.66 -20.10 -3.23
CA ARG A 511 21.34 -19.02 -2.30
C ARG A 511 19.95 -18.42 -2.55
N GLU A 512 19.61 -18.18 -3.81
CA GLU A 512 18.33 -17.58 -4.20
C GLU A 512 17.17 -18.57 -4.11
N ALA A 513 17.43 -19.86 -4.28
CA ALA A 513 16.51 -20.96 -4.00
C ALA A 513 16.39 -21.28 -2.50
N LYS A 514 17.18 -20.60 -1.62
CA LYS A 514 17.21 -20.90 -0.18
C LYS A 514 17.67 -22.32 0.18
N LEU A 515 18.45 -22.95 -0.66
CA LEU A 515 19.12 -24.22 -0.34
C LEU A 515 20.37 -24.01 0.52
N ILE A 516 20.98 -22.82 0.43
CA ILE A 516 22.09 -22.37 1.29
C ILE A 516 21.77 -20.97 1.85
N ALA A 517 22.28 -20.71 3.04
CA ALA A 517 22.05 -19.43 3.74
C ALA A 517 22.92 -18.29 3.16
N ASP A 518 24.20 -18.54 2.89
CA ASP A 518 25.17 -17.57 2.42
C ASP A 518 25.95 -18.11 1.19
N SER A 519 26.37 -17.19 0.34
CA SER A 519 27.21 -17.49 -0.83
C SER A 519 28.71 -17.45 -0.55
N THR A 520 29.16 -16.92 0.59
CA THR A 520 30.58 -16.87 0.97
C THR A 520 31.04 -18.17 1.61
N ALA A 521 30.25 -18.70 2.54
CA ALA A 521 30.38 -20.03 3.09
C ALA A 521 29.16 -20.86 2.69
N ILE A 522 29.37 -22.07 2.15
CA ILE A 522 28.25 -22.95 1.81
C ILE A 522 27.67 -23.49 3.13
N GLN A 523 26.62 -22.86 3.57
CA GLN A 523 25.86 -23.26 4.77
C GLN A 523 24.51 -23.82 4.33
N PRO A 524 24.33 -25.16 4.34
CA PRO A 524 23.05 -25.79 4.02
C PRO A 524 21.92 -25.26 4.90
N THR A 525 20.73 -25.08 4.29
CA THR A 525 19.52 -24.73 5.02
C THR A 525 18.66 -25.97 5.23
N ARG A 526 17.60 -25.84 6.02
CA ARG A 526 16.62 -26.93 6.22
C ARG A 526 15.91 -27.33 4.91
N LEU A 527 15.83 -26.45 3.91
CA LEU A 527 15.28 -26.80 2.60
C LEU A 527 16.15 -27.82 1.85
N LEU A 528 17.47 -27.82 2.08
CA LEU A 528 18.33 -28.89 1.53
C LEU A 528 18.01 -30.25 2.17
N ASN A 529 17.71 -30.30 3.47
CA ASN A 529 17.29 -31.55 4.13
C ASN A 529 15.95 -32.06 3.54
N VAL A 530 15.04 -31.14 3.18
CA VAL A 530 13.81 -31.51 2.44
C VAL A 530 14.17 -32.13 1.08
N ALA A 531 15.15 -31.57 0.38
CA ALA A 531 15.62 -32.13 -0.90
C ALA A 531 16.22 -33.53 -0.74
N GLU A 532 16.97 -33.76 0.33
CA GLU A 532 17.57 -35.09 0.67
C GLU A 532 16.50 -36.16 0.94
N VAL A 533 15.38 -35.75 1.59
CA VAL A 533 14.29 -36.69 1.96
C VAL A 533 13.33 -36.92 0.79
N MET A 534 12.98 -35.86 0.07
CA MET A 534 11.94 -35.92 -0.98
C MET A 534 12.51 -36.27 -2.37
N GLY A 535 13.83 -36.15 -2.56
CA GLY A 535 14.50 -36.25 -3.86
C GLY A 535 14.63 -34.88 -4.56
N SER A 536 15.70 -34.69 -5.29
CA SER A 536 16.05 -33.45 -5.99
C SER A 536 15.10 -33.09 -7.14
N ASP A 537 14.32 -34.05 -7.63
CA ASP A 537 13.33 -33.93 -8.72
C ASP A 537 11.88 -33.89 -8.23
N SER A 538 11.65 -33.84 -6.90
CA SER A 538 10.31 -33.77 -6.28
C SER A 538 9.57 -32.50 -6.71
N GLU A 539 8.31 -32.63 -7.18
CA GLU A 539 7.44 -31.49 -7.52
C GLU A 539 7.18 -30.60 -6.30
N LEU A 540 7.03 -31.18 -5.11
CA LEU A 540 6.88 -30.42 -3.87
C LEU A 540 8.12 -29.57 -3.59
N LEU A 541 9.32 -30.14 -3.67
CA LEU A 541 10.56 -29.42 -3.51
C LEU A 541 10.66 -28.25 -4.50
N TRP A 542 10.32 -28.49 -5.77
CA TRP A 542 10.39 -27.44 -6.79
C TRP A 542 9.31 -26.37 -6.65
N SER A 543 8.19 -26.66 -6.00
CA SER A 543 7.20 -25.67 -5.58
C SER A 543 7.79 -24.71 -4.52
N LEU A 544 8.51 -25.26 -3.52
CA LEU A 544 9.21 -24.46 -2.51
C LEU A 544 10.36 -23.65 -3.12
N ILE A 545 11.15 -24.25 -4.01
CA ILE A 545 12.22 -23.58 -4.77
C ILE A 545 11.65 -22.45 -5.64
N TRP A 546 10.54 -22.71 -6.37
CA TRP A 546 9.90 -21.68 -7.19
C TRP A 546 9.40 -20.51 -6.36
N THR A 547 8.83 -20.77 -5.18
CA THR A 547 8.45 -19.75 -4.21
C THR A 547 9.65 -18.90 -3.80
N ALA A 548 10.76 -19.54 -3.45
CA ALA A 548 11.99 -18.84 -3.05
C ALA A 548 12.57 -18.03 -4.22
N LEU A 549 12.72 -18.63 -5.40
CA LEU A 549 13.25 -17.96 -6.58
C LEU A 549 12.37 -16.78 -7.04
N SER A 550 11.06 -16.89 -6.94
CA SER A 550 10.13 -15.79 -7.26
C SER A 550 10.33 -14.57 -6.34
N ASN A 551 10.86 -14.78 -5.13
CA ASN A 551 11.13 -13.71 -4.17
C ASN A 551 12.57 -13.20 -4.20
N TYR A 552 13.55 -14.07 -4.38
CA TYR A 552 14.98 -13.74 -4.22
C TYR A 552 15.78 -13.69 -5.52
N SER A 553 15.34 -14.36 -6.61
CA SER A 553 16.01 -14.28 -7.89
C SER A 553 15.50 -13.09 -8.70
N PRO A 554 16.37 -12.09 -9.02
CA PRO A 554 15.96 -10.95 -9.84
C PRO A 554 15.43 -11.38 -11.22
N LEU A 555 15.93 -12.48 -11.76
CA LEU A 555 15.53 -13.01 -13.06
C LEU A 555 14.14 -13.65 -13.01
N ILE A 556 13.92 -14.56 -12.05
CA ILE A 556 12.63 -15.25 -11.91
C ILE A 556 11.55 -14.28 -11.48
N LYS A 557 11.83 -13.40 -10.50
CA LYS A 557 10.91 -12.35 -10.08
C LYS A 557 10.49 -11.45 -11.25
N TRP A 558 11.45 -11.04 -12.08
CA TRP A 558 11.15 -10.25 -13.28
C TRP A 558 10.24 -11.04 -14.23
N PHE A 559 10.55 -12.31 -14.51
CA PHE A 559 9.73 -13.16 -15.39
C PHE A 559 8.30 -13.30 -14.87
N VAL A 560 8.14 -13.60 -13.59
CA VAL A 560 6.83 -13.77 -12.92
C VAL A 560 6.00 -12.48 -12.97
N CYS A 561 6.63 -11.31 -12.85
CA CYS A 561 5.94 -10.01 -12.89
C CYS A 561 5.65 -9.48 -14.32
N ASN A 562 6.32 -10.01 -15.35
CA ASN A 562 6.22 -9.51 -16.73
C ASN A 562 5.61 -10.52 -17.72
N SER A 563 5.08 -11.63 -17.21
CA SER A 563 4.35 -12.65 -17.99
C SER A 563 2.98 -12.90 -17.37
N THR A 564 1.97 -13.05 -18.21
CA THR A 564 0.59 -13.41 -17.84
C THR A 564 0.44 -14.92 -17.82
N PHE A 565 -0.57 -15.42 -17.06
CA PHE A 565 -0.91 -16.84 -17.08
C PHE A 565 -1.63 -17.18 -18.39
N ASP A 566 -1.43 -18.40 -18.85
CA ASP A 566 -2.07 -19.01 -20.02
C ASP A 566 -1.78 -18.31 -21.37
N GLU A 567 -0.85 -17.35 -21.39
CA GLU A 567 -0.37 -16.68 -22.59
C GLU A 567 1.06 -17.15 -22.95
N MET A 568 1.24 -17.60 -24.20
CA MET A 568 2.55 -17.98 -24.72
C MET A 568 3.33 -16.73 -25.12
N VAL A 569 4.41 -16.41 -24.42
CA VAL A 569 5.27 -15.28 -24.68
C VAL A 569 6.53 -15.75 -25.39
N ALA A 570 6.85 -15.16 -26.55
CA ALA A 570 8.07 -15.51 -27.30
C ALA A 570 9.33 -15.04 -26.54
N ILE A 571 10.43 -15.80 -26.69
CA ILE A 571 11.73 -15.43 -26.07
C ILE A 571 12.22 -14.08 -26.58
N ASP A 572 11.96 -13.76 -27.84
CA ASP A 572 12.35 -12.47 -28.44
C ASP A 572 11.56 -11.31 -27.82
N ASP A 573 10.27 -11.49 -27.53
CA ASP A 573 9.45 -10.51 -26.83
C ASP A 573 9.92 -10.30 -25.38
N LEU A 574 10.29 -11.38 -24.69
CA LEU A 574 10.90 -11.30 -23.36
C LEU A 574 12.25 -10.57 -23.41
N ASN A 575 13.06 -10.80 -24.45
CA ASN A 575 14.32 -10.09 -24.63
C ASN A 575 14.09 -8.58 -24.89
N GLU A 576 13.08 -8.23 -25.66
CA GLU A 576 12.68 -6.83 -25.88
C GLU A 576 12.18 -6.18 -24.59
N LYS A 577 11.24 -6.81 -23.88
CA LYS A 577 10.76 -6.33 -22.56
C LYS A 577 11.92 -6.13 -21.56
N LEU A 578 12.88 -7.06 -21.54
CA LEU A 578 14.05 -6.99 -20.65
C LEU A 578 15.05 -5.89 -21.05
N SER A 579 15.01 -5.41 -22.30
CA SER A 579 15.95 -4.39 -22.81
C SER A 579 15.88 -3.08 -22.03
N SER A 580 14.72 -2.72 -21.56
CA SER A 580 14.49 -1.54 -20.71
C SER A 580 15.23 -1.62 -19.38
N SER A 581 15.40 -2.81 -18.81
CA SER A 581 16.00 -3.05 -17.48
C SER A 581 17.45 -3.51 -17.53
N VAL A 582 17.86 -4.13 -18.64
CA VAL A 582 19.21 -4.67 -18.88
C VAL A 582 19.70 -4.22 -20.26
N PRO A 583 20.46 -3.12 -20.38
CA PRO A 583 20.89 -2.56 -21.67
C PRO A 583 21.74 -3.51 -22.53
N SER A 584 22.60 -4.32 -21.90
CA SER A 584 23.50 -5.24 -22.61
C SER A 584 22.74 -6.44 -23.17
N GLU A 585 22.71 -6.56 -24.50
CA GLU A 585 22.04 -7.67 -25.21
C GLU A 585 22.65 -9.03 -24.86
N SER A 586 23.97 -9.11 -24.73
CA SER A 586 24.66 -10.35 -24.36
C SER A 586 24.25 -10.83 -22.94
N VAL A 587 24.08 -9.90 -22.00
CA VAL A 587 23.61 -10.21 -20.65
C VAL A 587 22.16 -10.67 -20.67
N ARG A 588 21.29 -10.02 -21.45
CA ARG A 588 19.88 -10.43 -21.60
C ARG A 588 19.76 -11.83 -22.18
N LYS A 589 20.46 -12.09 -23.28
CA LYS A 589 20.48 -13.42 -23.91
C LYS A 589 20.99 -14.51 -22.96
N GLY A 590 22.05 -14.23 -22.20
CA GLY A 590 22.57 -15.16 -21.21
C GLY A 590 21.57 -15.42 -20.07
N ALA A 591 20.91 -14.38 -19.56
CA ALA A 591 19.89 -14.49 -18.52
C ALA A 591 18.68 -15.32 -19.02
N LEU A 592 18.14 -15.02 -20.20
CA LEU A 592 17.03 -15.78 -20.77
C LEU A 592 17.42 -17.24 -21.06
N GLN A 593 18.67 -17.50 -21.45
CA GLN A 593 19.18 -18.85 -21.59
C GLN A 593 19.20 -19.59 -20.24
N SER A 594 19.60 -18.89 -19.15
CA SER A 594 19.57 -19.45 -17.79
C SER A 594 18.13 -19.71 -17.32
N LEU A 595 17.19 -18.81 -17.60
CA LEU A 595 15.76 -18.99 -17.32
C LEU A 595 15.21 -20.22 -18.03
N CYS A 596 15.39 -20.29 -19.35
CA CYS A 596 14.97 -21.44 -20.16
C CYS A 596 15.63 -22.75 -19.69
N GLY A 597 16.91 -22.68 -19.30
CA GLY A 597 17.65 -23.81 -18.76
C GLY A 597 17.11 -24.33 -17.45
N THR A 598 16.74 -23.44 -16.54
CA THR A 598 16.09 -23.81 -15.27
C THR A 598 14.74 -24.45 -15.52
N ILE A 599 13.88 -23.81 -16.31
CA ILE A 599 12.52 -24.32 -16.58
C ILE A 599 12.59 -25.68 -17.29
N LYS A 600 13.39 -25.79 -18.34
CA LYS A 600 13.46 -27.00 -19.16
C LYS A 600 14.00 -28.23 -18.43
N ASN A 601 14.99 -28.03 -17.56
CA ASN A 601 15.73 -29.13 -16.92
C ASN A 601 15.28 -29.39 -15.48
N SER A 602 14.10 -28.90 -15.07
CA SER A 602 13.55 -29.13 -13.74
C SER A 602 12.04 -29.38 -13.80
N PRO A 603 11.43 -29.88 -12.73
CA PRO A 603 9.99 -30.05 -12.61
C PRO A 603 9.17 -28.78 -12.88
N ILE A 604 9.78 -27.60 -12.88
CA ILE A 604 9.09 -26.36 -13.27
C ILE A 604 8.49 -26.47 -14.67
N GLY A 605 9.19 -27.10 -15.61
CA GLY A 605 8.77 -27.21 -17.00
C GLY A 605 8.68 -28.63 -17.57
N ASN A 606 9.19 -29.65 -16.86
CA ASN A 606 9.20 -31.04 -17.33
C ASN A 606 8.33 -32.00 -16.52
N ALA A 607 7.66 -31.53 -15.47
CA ALA A 607 6.68 -32.31 -14.72
C ALA A 607 5.46 -32.67 -15.60
N SER A 608 4.65 -33.62 -15.13
CA SER A 608 3.37 -33.98 -15.78
C SER A 608 2.40 -32.80 -15.86
N GLU A 609 2.43 -31.96 -14.84
CA GLU A 609 1.69 -30.70 -14.74
C GLU A 609 2.69 -29.57 -14.41
N PRO A 610 3.32 -28.94 -15.42
CA PRO A 610 4.38 -27.97 -15.21
C PRO A 610 3.84 -26.61 -14.75
N PHE A 611 4.65 -25.82 -14.07
CA PHE A 611 4.35 -24.39 -13.79
C PHE A 611 4.51 -23.51 -15.02
N VAL A 612 5.40 -23.94 -15.95
CA VAL A 612 5.68 -23.20 -17.18
C VAL A 612 5.77 -24.19 -18.34
N GLU A 613 4.88 -24.08 -19.29
CA GLU A 613 4.94 -24.84 -20.55
C GLU A 613 5.97 -24.22 -21.50
N LEU A 614 6.62 -25.07 -22.27
CA LEU A 614 7.68 -24.70 -23.21
C LEU A 614 7.21 -24.89 -24.66
N ASN A 615 7.31 -23.83 -25.46
CA ASN A 615 7.34 -23.99 -26.91
C ASN A 615 8.78 -24.20 -27.33
N GLN A 616 9.14 -25.46 -27.68
CA GLN A 616 10.50 -25.82 -28.04
C GLN A 616 10.58 -26.75 -29.28
N LYS A 617 11.70 -26.65 -30.01
CA LYS A 617 12.04 -27.58 -31.08
C LYS A 617 13.46 -28.07 -30.87
N GLY A 618 13.60 -29.36 -30.59
CA GLY A 618 14.88 -29.95 -30.17
C GLY A 618 15.37 -29.34 -28.86
N SER A 619 16.57 -28.79 -28.85
CA SER A 619 17.16 -28.14 -27.68
C SER A 619 16.77 -26.66 -27.53
N ARG A 620 16.21 -26.03 -28.56
CA ARG A 620 15.92 -24.59 -28.57
C ARG A 620 14.51 -24.29 -28.11
N VAL A 621 14.38 -23.40 -27.11
CA VAL A 621 13.13 -22.84 -26.59
C VAL A 621 12.80 -21.56 -27.36
N PHE A 622 11.56 -21.43 -27.83
CA PHE A 622 11.05 -20.29 -28.58
C PHE A 622 10.06 -19.45 -27.79
N GLY A 623 9.40 -20.05 -26.79
CA GLY A 623 8.43 -19.35 -25.97
C GLY A 623 8.20 -20.06 -24.66
N LEU A 624 7.65 -19.31 -23.69
CA LEU A 624 7.30 -19.75 -22.34
C LEU A 624 5.85 -19.36 -22.06
N LYS A 625 5.07 -20.27 -21.46
CA LYS A 625 3.71 -20.01 -21.00
C LYS A 625 3.59 -20.39 -19.53
N ARG A 626 3.28 -19.45 -18.65
CA ARG A 626 2.96 -19.76 -17.27
C ARG A 626 1.60 -20.43 -17.19
N VAL A 627 1.48 -21.46 -16.39
CA VAL A 627 0.22 -22.21 -16.20
C VAL A 627 -0.24 -22.02 -14.78
N SER A 628 -1.54 -21.70 -14.62
CA SER A 628 -2.16 -21.65 -13.30
C SER A 628 -2.17 -23.04 -12.68
N LYS A 629 -1.61 -23.20 -11.49
CA LYS A 629 -1.48 -24.49 -10.80
C LYS A 629 -1.92 -24.37 -9.34
N SER A 630 -2.73 -25.34 -8.92
CA SER A 630 -2.96 -25.59 -7.50
C SER A 630 -1.70 -26.13 -6.85
N ILE A 631 -1.41 -25.65 -5.64
CA ILE A 631 -0.23 -26.06 -4.86
C ILE A 631 -0.67 -26.63 -3.51
N GLU A 632 0.18 -27.44 -2.92
CA GLU A 632 -0.09 -28.03 -1.62
C GLU A 632 -0.19 -26.96 -0.50
N PRO A 633 -1.04 -27.16 0.52
CA PRO A 633 -1.20 -26.19 1.62
C PRO A 633 0.12 -25.83 2.32
N ILE A 634 1.04 -26.77 2.41
CA ILE A 634 2.35 -26.55 3.03
C ILE A 634 3.19 -25.54 2.21
N VAL A 635 3.07 -25.51 0.89
CA VAL A 635 3.74 -24.55 0.02
C VAL A 635 3.14 -23.16 0.20
N VAL A 636 1.81 -23.06 0.39
CA VAL A 636 1.14 -21.80 0.75
C VAL A 636 1.66 -21.29 2.08
N LEU A 637 1.72 -22.14 3.10
CA LEU A 637 2.26 -21.76 4.42
C LEU A 637 3.71 -21.29 4.33
N TYR A 638 4.56 -22.02 3.62
CA TYR A 638 5.96 -21.64 3.36
C TYR A 638 6.05 -20.29 2.66
N SER A 639 5.22 -20.06 1.65
CA SER A 639 5.18 -18.79 0.92
C SER A 639 4.80 -17.60 1.82
N LEU A 640 3.81 -17.78 2.69
CA LEU A 640 3.36 -16.75 3.63
C LEU A 640 4.45 -16.39 4.65
N TYR A 641 5.18 -17.38 5.17
CA TYR A 641 6.31 -17.17 6.07
C TYR A 641 7.49 -16.49 5.38
N LEU A 642 7.76 -16.87 4.12
CA LEU A 642 8.79 -16.23 3.31
C LEU A 642 8.42 -14.76 3.05
N MET A 643 7.17 -14.47 2.70
CA MET A 643 6.65 -13.11 2.54
C MET A 643 6.82 -12.30 3.83
N ALA A 644 6.49 -12.88 4.99
CA ALA A 644 6.64 -12.22 6.28
C ALA A 644 8.10 -11.85 6.58
N SER A 645 9.02 -12.76 6.29
CA SER A 645 10.46 -12.54 6.44
C SER A 645 10.97 -11.42 5.52
N VAL A 646 10.59 -11.44 4.24
CA VAL A 646 11.08 -10.45 3.25
C VAL A 646 10.46 -9.07 3.47
N ALA A 647 9.18 -9.01 3.85
CA ALA A 647 8.46 -7.76 4.08
C ALA A 647 8.64 -7.19 5.49
N ASN A 648 9.25 -7.95 6.41
CA ASN A 648 9.36 -7.65 7.83
C ASN A 648 7.99 -7.29 8.45
N ARG A 649 6.97 -8.09 8.17
CA ARG A 649 5.62 -7.93 8.70
C ARG A 649 4.89 -9.27 8.75
N THR A 650 3.88 -9.38 9.60
CA THR A 650 3.23 -10.65 9.93
C THR A 650 1.82 -10.80 9.37
N SER A 651 1.24 -9.76 8.77
CA SER A 651 -0.11 -9.80 8.22
C SER A 651 -0.21 -9.25 6.80
N PHE A 652 -1.09 -9.83 6.00
CA PHE A 652 -1.28 -9.52 4.58
C PHE A 652 -2.76 -9.52 4.23
N THR A 653 -3.17 -8.60 3.35
CA THR A 653 -4.52 -8.59 2.78
C THR A 653 -4.52 -9.28 1.41
N LEU A 654 -5.65 -9.86 1.01
CA LEU A 654 -5.78 -10.51 -0.30
C LEU A 654 -5.52 -9.53 -1.45
N SER A 655 -5.98 -8.29 -1.31
CA SER A 655 -5.75 -7.24 -2.32
C SER A 655 -4.28 -6.90 -2.52
N GLU A 656 -3.47 -6.92 -1.45
CA GLU A 656 -2.02 -6.74 -1.54
C GLU A 656 -1.35 -7.95 -2.21
N MET A 657 -1.88 -9.15 -2.00
CA MET A 657 -1.34 -10.40 -2.55
C MET A 657 -1.60 -10.56 -4.05
N MET A 658 -2.60 -9.88 -4.61
CA MET A 658 -2.87 -9.86 -6.06
C MET A 658 -1.94 -8.92 -6.84
N ALA A 659 -1.17 -8.07 -6.18
CA ALA A 659 -0.32 -7.08 -6.85
C ALA A 659 0.87 -7.75 -7.55
N THR A 660 0.96 -7.58 -8.88
CA THR A 660 2.06 -8.05 -9.73
C THR A 660 3.12 -6.96 -9.92
N ASP A 661 3.81 -6.57 -8.83
CA ASP A 661 4.82 -5.52 -8.89
C ASP A 661 6.22 -6.09 -8.62
N PHE A 662 7.13 -5.89 -9.56
CA PHE A 662 8.55 -6.25 -9.39
C PHE A 662 9.19 -5.53 -8.19
N ASN A 663 8.71 -4.32 -7.84
CA ASN A 663 9.18 -3.55 -6.68
C ASN A 663 8.54 -3.98 -5.37
N SER A 664 7.51 -4.83 -5.40
CA SER A 664 6.97 -5.41 -4.18
C SER A 664 8.08 -6.09 -3.39
N PRO A 665 8.16 -5.95 -2.07
CA PRO A 665 9.14 -6.68 -1.28
C PRO A 665 8.99 -8.20 -1.47
N TYR A 666 7.80 -8.69 -1.76
CA TYR A 666 7.50 -10.13 -1.93
C TYR A 666 6.67 -10.42 -3.18
N ILE A 667 6.64 -11.68 -3.57
CA ILE A 667 5.72 -12.27 -4.55
C ILE A 667 4.82 -13.26 -3.81
N SER A 668 3.51 -13.10 -3.96
CA SER A 668 2.51 -13.96 -3.31
C SER A 668 2.29 -15.29 -4.06
N PRO A 669 1.66 -16.29 -3.42
CA PRO A 669 1.24 -17.52 -4.10
C PRO A 669 0.32 -17.26 -5.29
N LEU A 670 -0.57 -16.27 -5.21
CA LEU A 670 -1.47 -15.88 -6.32
C LEU A 670 -0.67 -15.48 -7.55
N VAL A 671 0.41 -14.71 -7.36
CA VAL A 671 1.25 -14.22 -8.44
C VAL A 671 2.27 -15.26 -8.91
N ALA A 672 2.83 -16.07 -7.99
CA ALA A 672 3.83 -17.07 -8.32
C ALA A 672 3.25 -18.27 -9.09
N PHE A 673 2.03 -18.73 -8.71
CA PHE A 673 1.42 -19.97 -9.21
C PHE A 673 0.12 -19.76 -9.99
N GLY A 674 -0.47 -18.54 -9.96
CA GLY A 674 -1.76 -18.28 -10.61
C GLY A 674 -2.95 -18.95 -9.94
N MET A 675 -2.81 -19.34 -8.67
CA MET A 675 -3.93 -19.89 -7.94
C MET A 675 -5.03 -18.85 -7.75
N SER A 676 -6.27 -19.28 -7.62
CA SER A 676 -7.40 -18.39 -7.40
C SER A 676 -7.43 -17.85 -5.96
N VAL A 677 -8.07 -16.70 -5.77
CA VAL A 677 -8.27 -16.10 -4.43
C VAL A 677 -9.10 -17.04 -3.55
N ASP A 678 -10.12 -17.69 -4.11
CA ASP A 678 -10.99 -18.62 -3.35
C ASP A 678 -10.23 -19.86 -2.91
N GLU A 679 -9.33 -20.37 -3.74
CA GLU A 679 -8.45 -21.47 -3.40
C GLU A 679 -7.48 -21.09 -2.28
N LEU A 680 -6.84 -19.92 -2.37
CA LEU A 680 -5.98 -19.42 -1.31
C LEU A 680 -6.72 -19.29 0.02
N LYS A 681 -7.95 -18.73 0.00
CA LYS A 681 -8.81 -18.65 1.18
C LYS A 681 -9.09 -20.02 1.78
N ALA A 682 -9.51 -20.97 0.95
CA ALA A 682 -9.84 -22.32 1.39
C ALA A 682 -8.62 -23.02 2.03
N GLN A 683 -7.46 -22.89 1.41
CA GLN A 683 -6.22 -23.45 1.95
C GLN A 683 -5.79 -22.77 3.26
N CYS A 684 -5.85 -21.43 3.35
CA CYS A 684 -5.54 -20.72 4.59
C CYS A 684 -6.48 -21.09 5.73
N MET A 685 -7.78 -21.24 5.48
CA MET A 685 -8.74 -21.73 6.48
C MET A 685 -8.44 -23.17 6.92
N GLY A 686 -8.10 -24.03 5.98
CA GLY A 686 -7.67 -25.40 6.27
C GLY A 686 -6.43 -25.45 7.14
N ILE A 687 -5.40 -24.70 6.79
CA ILE A 687 -4.17 -24.60 7.57
C ILE A 687 -4.46 -24.01 8.97
N ALA A 688 -5.22 -22.93 9.08
CA ALA A 688 -5.55 -22.30 10.34
C ALA A 688 -6.35 -23.20 11.28
N SER A 689 -7.15 -24.12 10.74
CA SER A 689 -7.91 -25.10 11.56
C SER A 689 -7.03 -26.15 12.22
N ILE A 690 -5.91 -26.52 11.59
CA ILE A 690 -5.00 -27.59 12.02
C ILE A 690 -3.77 -27.00 12.74
N HIS A 691 -3.25 -25.91 12.23
CA HIS A 691 -1.97 -25.30 12.65
C HIS A 691 -2.17 -23.87 13.15
N GLN A 692 -2.96 -23.68 14.22
CA GLN A 692 -3.31 -22.36 14.79
C GLN A 692 -2.10 -21.55 15.27
N ASP A 693 -1.02 -22.23 15.63
CA ASP A 693 0.24 -21.57 16.04
C ASP A 693 1.05 -21.02 14.87
N TYR A 694 0.75 -21.42 13.64
CA TYR A 694 1.41 -20.97 12.43
C TYR A 694 0.64 -19.87 11.72
N LEU A 695 -0.68 -19.97 11.64
CA LEU A 695 -1.53 -19.15 10.81
C LEU A 695 -2.88 -18.85 11.45
N SER A 696 -3.35 -17.63 11.33
CA SER A 696 -4.77 -17.30 11.44
C SER A 696 -5.21 -16.52 10.21
N CYS A 697 -6.46 -16.66 9.84
CA CYS A 697 -7.04 -15.90 8.74
C CYS A 697 -8.47 -15.48 9.07
N THR A 698 -8.86 -14.32 8.56
CA THR A 698 -10.21 -13.79 8.69
C THR A 698 -10.65 -13.28 7.34
N PHE A 699 -11.69 -13.90 6.77
CA PHE A 699 -12.24 -13.59 5.47
C PHE A 699 -13.72 -13.17 5.58
N THR A 700 -14.06 -12.42 6.62
CA THR A 700 -15.42 -11.95 6.89
C THR A 700 -15.51 -10.44 6.85
N LEU A 701 -16.60 -9.90 6.29
CA LEU A 701 -17.00 -8.50 6.37
C LEU A 701 -15.99 -7.47 5.84
N GLY A 702 -15.22 -7.82 4.80
CA GLY A 702 -14.19 -6.92 4.23
C GLY A 702 -12.89 -6.90 5.03
N LEU A 703 -12.71 -7.85 5.95
CA LEU A 703 -11.46 -8.16 6.64
C LEU A 703 -10.83 -9.38 5.96
N ASP A 704 -10.26 -9.17 4.79
CA ASP A 704 -9.51 -10.21 4.10
C ASP A 704 -8.06 -10.18 4.58
N GLU A 705 -7.81 -10.74 5.77
CA GLU A 705 -6.50 -10.73 6.40
C GLU A 705 -6.00 -12.15 6.68
N ILE A 706 -4.74 -12.36 6.34
CA ILE A 706 -3.97 -13.57 6.66
C ILE A 706 -2.82 -13.14 7.56
N LYS A 707 -2.70 -13.76 8.73
CA LYS A 707 -1.64 -13.47 9.72
C LYS A 707 -0.84 -14.73 10.02
N VAL A 708 0.49 -14.62 9.94
CA VAL A 708 1.44 -15.65 10.36
C VAL A 708 2.12 -15.27 11.67
N TYR A 709 2.66 -16.24 12.39
CA TYR A 709 3.24 -16.07 13.71
C TYR A 709 4.73 -16.47 13.76
N PRO A 710 5.63 -15.70 13.12
CA PRO A 710 7.06 -16.01 13.07
C PRO A 710 7.74 -15.96 14.44
N ASP A 711 7.13 -15.31 15.42
CA ASP A 711 7.56 -15.26 16.82
C ASP A 711 7.30 -16.58 17.57
N LYS A 712 6.35 -17.38 17.11
CA LYS A 712 6.01 -18.70 17.70
C LYS A 712 6.64 -19.84 16.93
N LYS A 713 6.63 -19.74 15.60
CA LYS A 713 7.10 -20.76 14.67
C LYS A 713 7.94 -20.12 13.58
N SER A 714 9.11 -20.66 13.32
CA SER A 714 10.02 -20.16 12.30
C SER A 714 9.72 -20.74 10.91
N LEU A 715 10.38 -20.24 9.87
CA LEU A 715 10.36 -20.84 8.55
C LEU A 715 10.88 -22.29 8.56
N ASP A 716 11.85 -22.57 9.42
CA ASP A 716 12.40 -23.92 9.60
C ASP A 716 11.39 -24.88 10.25
N ASP A 717 10.52 -24.38 11.15
CA ASP A 717 9.42 -25.19 11.70
C ASP A 717 8.40 -25.55 10.62
N VAL A 718 8.14 -24.63 9.67
CA VAL A 718 7.27 -24.94 8.52
C VAL A 718 7.87 -26.06 7.68
N LEU A 719 9.18 -26.01 7.41
CA LEU A 719 9.85 -27.10 6.68
C LEU A 719 9.91 -28.40 7.51
N GLY A 720 9.94 -28.30 8.84
CA GLY A 720 9.85 -29.44 9.75
C GLY A 720 8.56 -30.25 9.58
N LEU A 721 7.43 -29.59 9.30
CA LEU A 721 6.16 -30.28 9.00
C LEU A 721 6.25 -31.22 7.80
N ILE A 722 7.11 -30.89 6.81
CA ILE A 722 7.37 -31.76 5.64
C ILE A 722 8.21 -32.97 6.06
N LEU A 723 9.11 -32.78 7.01
CA LEU A 723 10.00 -33.81 7.50
C LEU A 723 9.37 -34.72 8.58
N GLY A 724 8.12 -34.43 8.99
CA GLY A 724 7.39 -35.19 10.01
C GLY A 724 7.81 -34.89 11.46
N GLU A 725 8.36 -33.68 11.70
CA GLU A 725 8.85 -33.21 13.01
C GLU A 725 7.87 -32.30 13.75
#